data_1738dcecbc8b9a0c098e4dff0f73695e
#
_entry.id   1738dcecbc8b9a0c098e4dff0f73695e
#
_cell.length_a   1.000
_cell.length_b   1.000
_cell.length_c   1.000
_cell.angle_alpha   90.00
_cell.angle_beta   90.00
_cell.angle_gamma   90.00
#
_symmetry.space_group_name_H-M   'P 1'
#
loop_
_entity.id
_entity.type
_entity.pdbx_description
1 polymer ?
#
loop_
_entity_poly.entity_id
_entity_poly.type
_entity_poly.pdbx_seq_one_letter_code
_entity_poly.pdbx_strand_id
1 'polypeptide(L)'
;MFKLISKKQYSERVFCLEIEAPLIAKSCKAGNFIIIRVDKNSERVPYTIAMSDAGKGTLTLVVQEVGLSSTKLCRLEPGAYIEDVVGPLGTPSKIENYGTVLCAGGGIGIAAILPILTALKKAGNRVVSVLAGRTKELVIMVDEVAQYSDEVIIMTDDGSWGEKGVVTAGMEKVIKREHVDKVLAIGPPIMMKFCSLMAQKYNIPNDVSLNTIMVDGTGMCGACRLTIGGKTKFVCIDGPEFDGNLVDWDEMFKRMGTFKAVEHKEMEHYAEHATIPVAEEKESCDDCNSSKSNNIAEACDLTDRNAAWREELRKAKSAKERKAIARVVMPELDATYRATTRLEEVNKGLTKEMALVEAQRCLDCAKPGCVEGCPVSINIPSFIKNIERGEFLAAAKVLKQTSALPAVCGRVCPQEKQCESKCIHLKMNEPAVAIGYLERFAADYERESNSIALPDMAPKNGIKVAVVGSGPAGLSFAGEMAKYGFDVHVFEALHEIGGVLKYGIPEFRLPNKIVDVEIDNLRKMGVEFQTDCIVGKTITVEQLEEQGFKGIFVASGAGLPNFMNIPGENYINIMSSNEYLTRVNLMDAANELTDTPMNIGKKVLVVGGGNTAMDSCRTAKRLGADVTLAYRRSETEMPARLEEVKHAKEEGINFLTLHNPKEYLADEEGRVKAAVLDIMKLGEPDASGRRSPIATGETLTIECDQVIVAVGVSPNPLVPKSIPGLELGRKNTIAVNEQMQSSRPELYAGGDIVRGGATVILAMGDGRRAAKNMAERLINMSNDKK
;
A
#
# COMPACT_ATOMS: atom_id res chain seq x y z
N MET A 1 1.09 17.26 -7.77
CA MET A 1 2.21 17.62 -8.69
C MET A 1 3.13 18.61 -7.98
N PHE A 2 4.44 18.49 -8.19
CA PHE A 2 5.50 19.24 -7.50
C PHE A 2 6.35 19.99 -8.53
N LYS A 3 6.59 21.28 -8.33
CA LYS A 3 7.27 22.12 -9.33
C LYS A 3 8.80 21.99 -9.21
N LEU A 4 9.49 21.81 -10.34
CA LEU A 4 10.94 21.95 -10.44
C LEU A 4 11.27 23.46 -10.50
N ILE A 5 11.97 23.95 -9.48
CA ILE A 5 12.29 25.39 -9.35
C ILE A 5 13.56 25.74 -10.08
N SER A 6 14.61 24.93 -9.89
CA SER A 6 15.90 25.18 -10.52
C SER A 6 16.62 23.87 -10.86
N LYS A 7 17.54 23.96 -11.84
CA LYS A 7 18.38 22.88 -12.30
C LYS A 7 19.79 23.39 -12.53
N LYS A 8 20.78 22.71 -11.96
CA LYS A 8 22.20 22.99 -12.15
C LYS A 8 22.92 21.71 -12.55
N GLN A 9 23.72 21.75 -13.60
CA GLN A 9 24.52 20.62 -14.04
C GLN A 9 25.91 20.66 -13.37
N TYR A 10 26.31 19.57 -12.73
CA TYR A 10 27.66 19.40 -12.15
C TYR A 10 28.62 18.71 -13.11
N SER A 11 28.13 17.71 -13.88
CA SER A 11 28.89 17.02 -14.90
C SER A 11 27.95 16.59 -16.03
N GLU A 12 28.46 15.95 -17.08
CA GLU A 12 27.66 15.49 -18.22
C GLU A 12 26.40 14.73 -17.82
N ARG A 13 26.47 13.95 -16.71
CA ARG A 13 25.41 13.06 -16.26
C ARG A 13 24.99 13.28 -14.79
N VAL A 14 25.38 14.39 -14.17
CA VAL A 14 25.03 14.68 -12.76
C VAL A 14 24.39 16.05 -12.65
N PHE A 15 23.18 16.09 -12.11
CA PHE A 15 22.35 17.27 -12.02
C PHE A 15 21.93 17.51 -10.56
N CYS A 16 21.89 18.79 -10.19
CA CYS A 16 21.32 19.26 -8.93
C CYS A 16 19.96 19.88 -9.25
N LEU A 17 18.91 19.41 -8.61
CA LEU A 17 17.52 19.78 -8.84
C LEU A 17 16.93 20.36 -7.56
N GLU A 18 16.26 21.51 -7.65
CA GLU A 18 15.50 22.11 -6.54
C GLU A 18 14.01 21.99 -6.81
N ILE A 19 13.28 21.33 -5.88
CA ILE A 19 11.87 20.98 -6.04
C ILE A 19 11.06 21.65 -4.95
N GLU A 20 9.91 22.22 -5.29
CA GLU A 20 8.97 22.80 -4.33
C GLU A 20 8.16 21.70 -3.64
N ALA A 21 8.39 21.49 -2.34
CA ALA A 21 7.74 20.49 -1.51
C ALA A 21 7.67 20.93 -0.05
N PRO A 22 6.82 21.93 0.28
CA PRO A 22 6.89 22.66 1.55
C PRO A 22 6.62 21.81 2.79
N LEU A 23 5.74 20.83 2.72
CA LEU A 23 5.48 19.92 3.84
C LEU A 23 6.68 19.02 4.14
N ILE A 24 7.31 18.49 3.10
CA ILE A 24 8.49 17.63 3.25
C ILE A 24 9.68 18.47 3.72
N ALA A 25 9.88 19.66 3.15
CA ALA A 25 10.98 20.55 3.54
C ALA A 25 10.94 20.95 5.01
N LYS A 26 9.75 21.12 5.59
CA LYS A 26 9.55 21.44 7.02
C LYS A 26 9.77 20.24 7.94
N SER A 27 9.56 19.02 7.47
CA SER A 27 9.55 17.82 8.31
C SER A 27 10.78 16.93 8.14
N CYS A 28 11.57 17.09 7.06
CA CYS A 28 12.74 16.25 6.81
C CYS A 28 13.89 16.52 7.79
N LYS A 29 14.65 15.46 8.04
CA LYS A 29 15.84 15.44 8.90
C LYS A 29 17.00 14.80 8.15
N ALA A 30 18.22 14.98 8.65
CA ALA A 30 19.42 14.35 8.08
C ALA A 30 19.22 12.82 7.91
N GLY A 31 19.63 12.27 6.78
CA GLY A 31 19.47 10.85 6.43
C GLY A 31 18.12 10.47 5.84
N ASN A 32 17.15 11.39 5.77
CA ASN A 32 15.89 11.10 5.09
C ASN A 32 16.06 11.11 3.56
N PHE A 33 15.16 10.40 2.90
CA PHE A 33 15.04 10.34 1.44
C PHE A 33 13.57 10.56 1.03
N ILE A 34 13.34 10.69 -0.26
CA ILE A 34 12.00 10.75 -0.87
C ILE A 34 11.89 9.72 -1.96
N ILE A 35 10.66 9.40 -2.35
CA ILE A 35 10.37 8.67 -3.57
C ILE A 35 9.75 9.63 -4.58
N ILE A 36 10.23 9.58 -5.82
CA ILE A 36 9.71 10.36 -6.95
C ILE A 36 9.11 9.44 -7.98
N ARG A 37 7.99 9.88 -8.56
CA ARG A 37 7.42 9.39 -9.81
C ARG A 37 7.30 10.57 -10.75
N VAL A 38 8.04 10.54 -11.86
CA VAL A 38 8.22 11.71 -12.74
C VAL A 38 6.94 12.06 -13.47
N ASP A 39 6.29 11.05 -14.07
CA ASP A 39 5.03 11.13 -14.78
C ASP A 39 4.14 9.93 -14.41
N LYS A 40 2.91 9.87 -14.94
CA LYS A 40 1.93 8.82 -14.62
C LYS A 40 2.39 7.40 -14.96
N ASN A 41 3.26 7.26 -15.97
CA ASN A 41 3.75 5.97 -16.42
C ASN A 41 5.09 5.59 -15.78
N SER A 42 5.74 6.55 -15.10
CA SER A 42 7.05 6.34 -14.47
C SER A 42 6.98 5.45 -13.24
N GLU A 43 8.05 4.72 -13.00
CA GLU A 43 8.25 3.97 -11.76
C GLU A 43 8.48 4.91 -10.56
N ARG A 44 8.40 4.35 -9.36
CA ARG A 44 8.68 5.03 -8.09
C ARG A 44 10.13 4.77 -7.67
N VAL A 45 10.95 5.84 -7.63
CA VAL A 45 12.40 5.72 -7.38
C VAL A 45 12.81 6.53 -6.16
N PRO A 46 13.61 5.96 -5.23
CA PRO A 46 14.12 6.67 -4.06
C PRO A 46 15.28 7.62 -4.41
N TYR A 47 15.22 8.83 -3.85
CA TYR A 47 16.29 9.84 -3.94
C TYR A 47 16.57 10.44 -2.56
N THR A 48 17.85 10.56 -2.21
CA THR A 48 18.26 11.17 -0.94
C THR A 48 18.10 12.69 -0.99
N ILE A 49 17.59 13.27 0.08
CA ILE A 49 17.50 14.74 0.24
C ILE A 49 18.90 15.24 0.59
N ALA A 50 19.53 15.98 -0.32
CA ALA A 50 20.84 16.58 -0.12
C ALA A 50 20.77 17.84 0.75
N MET A 51 19.76 18.68 0.54
CA MET A 51 19.49 19.86 1.35
C MET A 51 17.98 20.15 1.38
N SER A 52 17.54 20.91 2.38
CA SER A 52 16.16 21.40 2.49
C SER A 52 16.15 22.81 3.02
N ASP A 53 15.23 23.62 2.53
CA ASP A 53 14.95 24.96 3.01
C ASP A 53 13.49 25.06 3.45
N ALA A 54 13.24 24.95 4.74
CA ALA A 54 11.89 25.03 5.31
C ALA A 54 11.23 26.40 5.10
N GLY A 55 12.03 27.48 4.97
CA GLY A 55 11.53 28.85 4.75
C GLY A 55 11.03 29.05 3.32
N LYS A 56 11.77 28.51 2.35
CA LYS A 56 11.38 28.53 0.94
C LYS A 56 10.41 27.37 0.58
N GLY A 57 10.37 26.33 1.41
CA GLY A 57 9.59 25.13 1.13
C GLY A 57 10.19 24.26 0.03
N THR A 58 11.53 24.24 -0.13
CA THR A 58 12.20 23.54 -1.21
C THR A 58 13.11 22.41 -0.72
N LEU A 59 13.30 21.39 -1.58
CA LEU A 59 14.23 20.30 -1.42
C LEU A 59 15.26 20.34 -2.52
N THR A 60 16.53 20.05 -2.20
CA THR A 60 17.60 19.88 -3.18
C THR A 60 17.97 18.40 -3.29
N LEU A 61 18.00 17.91 -4.50
CA LEU A 61 18.41 16.56 -4.86
C LEU A 61 19.64 16.63 -5.76
N VAL A 62 20.53 15.66 -5.67
CA VAL A 62 21.56 15.44 -6.67
C VAL A 62 21.30 14.08 -7.33
N VAL A 63 21.10 14.11 -8.62
CA VAL A 63 20.68 12.97 -9.43
C VAL A 63 21.73 12.66 -10.49
N GLN A 64 22.13 11.39 -10.56
CA GLN A 64 22.98 10.90 -11.64
C GLN A 64 22.11 10.16 -12.66
N GLU A 65 22.25 10.51 -13.92
CA GLU A 65 21.58 9.87 -15.04
C GLU A 65 22.19 8.48 -15.29
N VAL A 66 21.51 7.43 -14.83
CA VAL A 66 21.97 6.03 -14.90
C VAL A 66 20.94 5.06 -15.46
N GLY A 67 19.65 5.35 -15.34
CA GLY A 67 18.52 4.53 -15.81
C GLY A 67 17.38 5.41 -16.31
N LEU A 68 16.30 4.80 -16.77
CA LEU A 68 15.18 5.50 -17.43
C LEU A 68 14.58 6.60 -16.55
N SER A 69 14.21 6.28 -15.32
CA SER A 69 13.59 7.24 -14.38
C SER A 69 14.50 8.43 -14.04
N SER A 70 15.81 8.18 -13.82
CA SER A 70 16.78 9.25 -13.58
C SER A 70 17.01 10.09 -14.83
N THR A 71 16.98 9.48 -16.03
CA THR A 71 17.07 10.18 -17.32
C THR A 71 15.86 11.10 -17.52
N LYS A 72 14.63 10.60 -17.32
CA LYS A 72 13.41 11.40 -17.40
C LYS A 72 13.46 12.60 -16.43
N LEU A 73 13.84 12.35 -15.17
CA LEU A 73 13.93 13.40 -14.15
C LEU A 73 14.98 14.46 -14.52
N CYS A 74 16.16 14.04 -14.98
CA CYS A 74 17.24 14.95 -15.38
C CYS A 74 16.92 15.75 -16.67
N ARG A 75 15.98 15.30 -17.48
CA ARG A 75 15.55 16.03 -18.70
C ARG A 75 14.48 17.08 -18.45
N LEU A 76 13.85 17.10 -17.27
CA LEU A 76 12.93 18.17 -16.92
C LEU A 76 13.66 19.51 -16.86
N GLU A 77 12.96 20.56 -17.26
CA GLU A 77 13.45 21.94 -17.20
C GLU A 77 12.77 22.72 -16.08
N PRO A 78 13.40 23.76 -15.52
CA PRO A 78 12.78 24.61 -14.50
C PRO A 78 11.41 25.12 -14.94
N GLY A 79 10.42 24.98 -14.04
CA GLY A 79 9.02 25.26 -14.30
C GLY A 79 8.18 24.03 -14.63
N ALA A 80 8.80 22.90 -15.00
CA ALA A 80 8.09 21.63 -15.19
C ALA A 80 7.56 21.06 -13.86
N TYR A 81 6.60 20.15 -13.95
CA TYR A 81 5.99 19.49 -12.81
C TYR A 81 6.37 18.02 -12.75
N ILE A 82 6.63 17.54 -11.53
CA ILE A 82 6.82 16.14 -11.17
C ILE A 82 5.48 15.63 -10.64
N GLU A 83 5.03 14.45 -11.07
CA GLU A 83 3.72 13.91 -10.71
C GLU A 83 3.63 13.70 -9.18
N ASP A 84 4.54 12.89 -8.59
CA ASP A 84 4.52 12.60 -7.16
C ASP A 84 5.91 12.76 -6.52
N VAL A 85 5.90 13.30 -5.29
CA VAL A 85 7.05 13.35 -4.37
C VAL A 85 6.56 12.95 -2.99
N VAL A 86 7.00 11.80 -2.52
CA VAL A 86 6.56 11.21 -1.25
C VAL A 86 7.67 11.23 -0.23
N GLY A 87 7.40 11.74 0.96
CA GLY A 87 8.37 11.78 2.03
C GLY A 87 8.01 12.73 3.19
N PRO A 88 8.96 12.97 4.09
CA PRO A 88 10.28 12.33 4.19
C PRO A 88 10.19 10.86 4.60
N LEU A 89 11.03 10.02 4.01
CA LEU A 89 11.08 8.57 4.23
C LEU A 89 12.35 8.18 4.98
N GLY A 90 12.40 6.94 5.44
CA GLY A 90 13.50 6.41 6.23
C GLY A 90 13.50 6.88 7.69
N THR A 91 14.35 6.25 8.48
CA THR A 91 14.65 6.67 9.85
C THR A 91 15.73 7.75 9.79
N PRO A 92 15.58 8.91 10.43
CA PRO A 92 16.63 9.92 10.47
C PRO A 92 17.92 9.37 11.06
N SER A 93 19.06 9.89 10.59
CA SER A 93 20.39 9.58 11.13
C SER A 93 20.46 9.84 12.61
N LYS A 94 21.14 8.98 13.34
CA LYS A 94 21.41 9.17 14.76
C LYS A 94 22.53 10.21 14.93
N ILE A 95 22.18 11.39 15.42
CA ILE A 95 23.11 12.51 15.60
C ILE A 95 23.45 12.65 17.09
N GLU A 96 24.69 12.34 17.44
CA GLU A 96 25.26 12.45 18.80
C GLU A 96 26.65 13.06 18.71
N ASN A 97 27.18 13.49 19.84
CA ASN A 97 28.59 13.83 19.92
C ASN A 97 29.42 12.56 20.18
N TYR A 98 29.98 12.01 19.10
CA TYR A 98 30.78 10.80 19.12
C TYR A 98 32.27 11.11 19.41
N GLY A 99 32.73 12.35 19.15
CA GLY A 99 34.13 12.74 19.12
C GLY A 99 34.62 13.03 17.70
N THR A 100 35.54 12.24 17.17
CA THR A 100 36.04 12.37 15.78
C THR A 100 35.25 11.43 14.86
N VAL A 101 34.52 11.99 13.89
CA VAL A 101 33.73 11.23 12.89
C VAL A 101 34.43 11.36 11.53
N LEU A 102 34.72 10.20 10.93
CA LEU A 102 35.26 10.09 9.58
C LEU A 102 34.12 9.82 8.59
N CYS A 103 33.82 10.80 7.76
CA CYS A 103 32.76 10.76 6.75
C CYS A 103 33.37 10.41 5.38
N ALA A 104 33.03 9.26 4.82
CA ALA A 104 33.48 8.78 3.52
C ALA A 104 32.36 8.89 2.47
N GLY A 105 32.49 9.87 1.56
CA GLY A 105 31.51 10.12 0.49
C GLY A 105 32.03 9.74 -0.88
N GLY A 106 31.28 8.97 -1.68
CA GLY A 106 31.67 8.56 -3.03
C GLY A 106 30.67 8.91 -4.13
N GLY A 107 31.12 9.63 -5.17
CA GLY A 107 30.27 10.05 -6.27
C GLY A 107 29.08 10.88 -5.78
N ILE A 108 27.85 10.52 -6.20
CA ILE A 108 26.63 11.20 -5.72
C ILE A 108 26.38 10.99 -4.21
N GLY A 109 27.01 9.99 -3.57
CA GLY A 109 26.96 9.81 -2.12
C GLY A 109 27.52 10.99 -1.33
N ILE A 110 28.34 11.85 -1.97
CA ILE A 110 28.83 13.10 -1.38
C ILE A 110 27.66 14.04 -1.06
N ALA A 111 26.67 14.14 -1.94
CA ALA A 111 25.46 14.91 -1.70
C ALA A 111 24.61 14.29 -0.58
N ALA A 112 24.55 12.97 -0.52
CA ALA A 112 23.78 12.26 0.50
C ALA A 112 24.39 12.34 1.91
N ILE A 113 25.71 12.42 2.03
CA ILE A 113 26.40 12.55 3.32
C ILE A 113 26.34 13.98 3.89
N LEU A 114 26.18 15.00 3.03
CA LEU A 114 26.19 16.42 3.41
C LEU A 114 25.22 16.78 4.55
N PRO A 115 23.92 16.42 4.52
CA PRO A 115 23.02 16.75 5.62
C PRO A 115 23.41 16.09 6.94
N ILE A 116 24.00 14.89 6.90
CA ILE A 116 24.40 14.14 8.08
C ILE A 116 25.64 14.74 8.70
N LEU A 117 26.69 14.99 7.91
CA LEU A 117 27.91 15.61 8.43
C LEU A 117 27.64 17.03 8.95
N THR A 118 26.74 17.77 8.30
CA THR A 118 26.29 19.08 8.79
C THR A 118 25.65 18.98 10.18
N ALA A 119 24.79 17.98 10.38
CA ALA A 119 24.14 17.76 11.68
C ALA A 119 25.17 17.28 12.74
N LEU A 120 26.10 16.39 12.37
CA LEU A 120 27.19 15.92 13.25
C LEU A 120 28.12 17.06 13.67
N LYS A 121 28.46 17.96 12.74
CA LYS A 121 29.27 19.15 13.04
C LYS A 121 28.56 20.07 14.03
N LYS A 122 27.29 20.33 13.82
CA LYS A 122 26.45 21.13 14.74
C LYS A 122 26.30 20.49 16.11
N ALA A 123 26.40 19.16 16.22
CA ALA A 123 26.37 18.43 17.49
C ALA A 123 27.76 18.45 18.23
N GLY A 124 28.75 19.14 17.70
CA GLY A 124 30.05 19.33 18.33
C GLY A 124 31.11 18.27 17.99
N ASN A 125 30.89 17.45 16.97
CA ASN A 125 31.87 16.49 16.49
C ASN A 125 33.03 17.19 15.74
N ARG A 126 34.22 16.62 15.83
CA ARG A 126 35.26 16.82 14.82
C ARG A 126 34.91 15.99 13.59
N VAL A 127 34.71 16.64 12.45
CA VAL A 127 34.32 15.98 11.20
C VAL A 127 35.50 16.01 10.23
N VAL A 128 35.93 14.82 9.83
CA VAL A 128 36.96 14.65 8.79
C VAL A 128 36.28 13.98 7.60
N SER A 129 36.25 14.62 6.43
CA SER A 129 35.59 14.14 5.23
C SER A 129 36.59 13.62 4.22
N VAL A 130 36.39 12.39 3.74
CA VAL A 130 37.13 11.81 2.60
C VAL A 130 36.15 11.71 1.44
N LEU A 131 36.32 12.54 0.42
CA LEU A 131 35.48 12.61 -0.76
C LEU A 131 36.16 11.92 -1.94
N ALA A 132 35.48 10.98 -2.56
CA ALA A 132 36.09 10.18 -3.62
C ALA A 132 35.24 10.13 -4.89
N GLY A 133 35.92 10.08 -6.04
CA GLY A 133 35.28 9.89 -7.35
C GLY A 133 36.25 9.20 -8.31
N ARG A 134 35.77 8.68 -9.43
CA ARG A 134 36.64 8.15 -10.49
C ARG A 134 37.47 9.26 -11.11
N THR A 135 36.84 10.43 -11.33
CA THR A 135 37.46 11.62 -11.89
C THR A 135 37.08 12.86 -11.10
N LYS A 136 37.73 13.99 -11.37
CA LYS A 136 37.43 15.29 -10.74
C LYS A 136 35.96 15.69 -10.85
N GLU A 137 35.32 15.44 -12.01
CA GLU A 137 33.95 15.86 -12.30
C GLU A 137 32.92 15.09 -11.46
N LEU A 138 33.30 13.94 -10.90
CA LEU A 138 32.44 13.13 -10.03
C LEU A 138 32.65 13.40 -8.54
N VAL A 139 33.57 14.30 -8.16
CA VAL A 139 33.73 14.79 -6.80
C VAL A 139 32.98 16.12 -6.68
N ILE A 140 31.74 16.05 -6.28
CA ILE A 140 30.78 17.17 -6.28
C ILE A 140 30.66 17.82 -4.91
N MET A 141 30.11 19.04 -4.83
CA MET A 141 29.71 19.74 -3.58
C MET A 141 30.86 19.88 -2.54
N VAL A 142 32.10 20.02 -2.99
CA VAL A 142 33.28 20.06 -2.10
C VAL A 142 33.25 21.33 -1.23
N ASP A 143 32.86 22.47 -1.79
CA ASP A 143 32.77 23.74 -1.04
C ASP A 143 31.67 23.68 0.03
N GLU A 144 30.55 23.03 -0.26
CA GLU A 144 29.44 22.83 0.69
C GLU A 144 29.89 21.88 1.83
N VAL A 145 30.58 20.79 1.53
CA VAL A 145 31.11 19.87 2.52
C VAL A 145 32.19 20.54 3.37
N ALA A 146 33.06 21.33 2.77
CA ALA A 146 34.14 22.01 3.48
C ALA A 146 33.63 22.99 4.55
N GLN A 147 32.47 23.59 4.38
CA GLN A 147 31.86 24.48 5.37
C GLN A 147 31.57 23.78 6.71
N TYR A 148 31.38 22.45 6.69
CA TYR A 148 30.96 21.67 7.85
C TYR A 148 31.94 20.56 8.20
N SER A 149 33.14 20.58 7.60
CA SER A 149 34.22 19.64 7.89
C SER A 149 35.44 20.39 8.44
N ASP A 150 36.10 19.81 9.43
CA ASP A 150 37.39 20.36 9.96
C ASP A 150 38.53 20.08 9.00
N GLU A 151 38.38 19.05 8.19
CA GLU A 151 39.36 18.66 7.17
C GLU A 151 38.64 17.93 6.02
N VAL A 152 39.05 18.21 4.79
CA VAL A 152 38.54 17.52 3.58
C VAL A 152 39.73 16.93 2.83
N ILE A 153 39.67 15.62 2.58
CA ILE A 153 40.62 14.89 1.78
C ILE A 153 39.92 14.46 0.50
N ILE A 154 40.52 14.79 -0.65
CA ILE A 154 40.00 14.45 -1.96
C ILE A 154 40.82 13.32 -2.57
N MET A 155 40.09 12.29 -3.04
CA MET A 155 40.67 11.12 -3.70
C MET A 155 40.06 10.96 -5.09
N THR A 156 40.88 10.73 -6.11
CA THR A 156 40.38 10.33 -7.44
C THR A 156 41.12 9.11 -7.97
N ASP A 157 40.40 8.18 -8.59
CA ASP A 157 41.00 6.93 -9.09
C ASP A 157 42.07 7.22 -10.16
N ASP A 158 41.85 8.22 -11.00
CA ASP A 158 42.75 8.63 -12.08
C ASP A 158 43.80 9.64 -11.64
N GLY A 159 43.67 10.27 -10.47
CA GLY A 159 44.58 11.32 -9.97
C GLY A 159 44.33 12.70 -10.56
N SER A 160 43.17 12.93 -11.18
CA SER A 160 42.81 14.21 -11.82
C SER A 160 42.53 15.33 -10.80
N TRP A 161 42.26 14.99 -9.55
CA TRP A 161 42.13 15.94 -8.43
C TRP A 161 42.46 15.29 -7.08
N GLY A 162 43.13 16.06 -6.22
CA GLY A 162 43.55 15.56 -4.90
C GLY A 162 44.60 14.45 -5.01
N GLU A 163 44.45 13.43 -4.20
CA GLU A 163 45.38 12.29 -4.22
C GLU A 163 44.83 11.15 -5.09
N LYS A 164 45.72 10.48 -5.81
CA LYS A 164 45.39 9.32 -6.61
C LYS A 164 45.09 8.11 -5.71
N GLY A 165 43.92 7.52 -5.85
CA GLY A 165 43.53 6.31 -5.13
C GLY A 165 42.08 6.27 -4.77
N VAL A 166 41.67 5.20 -4.08
CA VAL A 166 40.28 4.97 -3.64
C VAL A 166 40.02 5.55 -2.25
N VAL A 167 38.77 5.73 -1.89
CA VAL A 167 38.34 6.32 -0.61
C VAL A 167 38.98 5.67 0.61
N THR A 168 39.14 4.34 0.61
CA THR A 168 39.73 3.61 1.75
C THR A 168 41.22 3.97 2.00
N ALA A 169 41.95 4.37 0.97
CA ALA A 169 43.32 4.87 1.14
C ALA A 169 43.35 6.21 1.91
N GLY A 170 42.41 7.11 1.62
CA GLY A 170 42.23 8.35 2.36
C GLY A 170 41.79 8.10 3.81
N MET A 171 40.83 7.17 4.00
CA MET A 171 40.40 6.77 5.34
C MET A 171 41.56 6.21 6.18
N GLU A 172 42.34 5.31 5.62
CA GLU A 172 43.47 4.68 6.35
C GLU A 172 44.52 5.71 6.81
N LYS A 173 44.77 6.76 6.02
CA LYS A 173 45.64 7.86 6.40
C LYS A 173 45.14 8.59 7.64
N VAL A 174 43.84 8.91 7.68
CA VAL A 174 43.21 9.56 8.85
C VAL A 174 43.28 8.65 10.07
N ILE A 175 42.88 7.38 9.94
CA ILE A 175 42.84 6.40 11.03
C ILE A 175 44.26 6.15 11.63
N LYS A 176 45.30 6.16 10.80
CA LYS A 176 46.69 6.03 11.27
C LYS A 176 47.22 7.29 11.93
N ARG A 177 46.71 8.44 11.62
CA ARG A 177 47.16 9.75 12.11
C ARG A 177 46.53 10.17 13.42
N GLU A 178 45.19 9.89 13.56
CA GLU A 178 44.41 10.32 14.70
C GLU A 178 43.36 9.27 15.09
N HIS A 179 42.88 9.38 16.33
CA HIS A 179 41.79 8.51 16.80
C HIS A 179 40.48 8.87 16.10
N VAL A 180 39.81 7.86 15.56
CA VAL A 180 38.48 7.98 14.93
C VAL A 180 37.47 7.19 15.74
N ASP A 181 36.42 7.86 16.22
CA ASP A 181 35.41 7.26 17.08
C ASP A 181 34.30 6.60 16.26
N LYS A 182 34.04 7.11 15.05
CA LYS A 182 32.99 6.57 14.17
C LYS A 182 33.31 6.81 12.70
N VAL A 183 32.93 5.85 11.85
CA VAL A 183 32.92 5.99 10.38
C VAL A 183 31.52 6.08 9.89
N LEU A 184 31.25 6.96 8.93
CA LEU A 184 30.02 7.02 8.14
C LEU A 184 30.39 6.92 6.66
N ALA A 185 29.88 5.94 5.93
CA ALA A 185 30.19 5.77 4.52
C ALA A 185 28.93 5.75 3.65
N ILE A 186 28.86 6.64 2.65
CA ILE A 186 27.76 6.74 1.70
C ILE A 186 28.29 6.85 0.27
N GLY A 187 27.83 5.95 -0.59
CA GLY A 187 28.26 5.90 -1.99
C GLY A 187 27.88 4.59 -2.67
N PRO A 188 28.58 4.22 -3.74
CA PRO A 188 28.34 2.93 -4.38
C PRO A 188 28.47 1.76 -3.40
N PRO A 189 27.61 0.72 -3.48
CA PRO A 189 27.60 -0.39 -2.52
C PRO A 189 28.95 -1.06 -2.33
N ILE A 190 29.70 -1.22 -3.40
CA ILE A 190 31.06 -1.79 -3.33
C ILE A 190 32.01 -0.91 -2.49
N MET A 191 31.89 0.41 -2.61
CA MET A 191 32.67 1.35 -1.79
C MET A 191 32.31 1.21 -0.31
N MET A 192 31.00 1.20 0.00
CA MET A 192 30.50 1.04 1.37
C MET A 192 30.96 -0.28 2.00
N LYS A 193 30.93 -1.39 1.25
CA LYS A 193 31.49 -2.69 1.69
C LYS A 193 32.95 -2.55 2.11
N PHE A 194 33.79 -1.94 1.27
CA PHE A 194 35.22 -1.80 1.59
C PHE A 194 35.48 -0.79 2.70
N CYS A 195 34.69 0.28 2.82
CA CYS A 195 34.80 1.20 3.96
C CYS A 195 34.45 0.49 5.27
N SER A 196 33.44 -0.38 5.28
CA SER A 196 33.08 -1.19 6.45
C SER A 196 34.17 -2.18 6.83
N LEU A 197 34.75 -2.88 5.86
CA LEU A 197 35.90 -3.78 6.10
C LEU A 197 37.13 -3.02 6.65
N MET A 198 37.35 -1.79 6.19
CA MET A 198 38.40 -0.94 6.70
C MET A 198 38.14 -0.53 8.16
N ALA A 199 36.94 -0.07 8.47
CA ALA A 199 36.52 0.27 9.82
C ALA A 199 36.62 -0.95 10.77
N GLN A 200 36.20 -2.13 10.32
CA GLN A 200 36.27 -3.39 11.05
C GLN A 200 37.72 -3.76 11.37
N LYS A 201 38.66 -3.60 10.40
CA LYS A 201 40.11 -3.86 10.59
C LYS A 201 40.68 -3.08 11.75
N TYR A 202 40.19 -1.87 12.02
CA TYR A 202 40.62 -0.98 13.08
C TYR A 202 39.65 -0.94 14.29
N ASN A 203 38.66 -1.82 14.34
CA ASN A 203 37.63 -1.88 15.39
C ASN A 203 36.88 -0.55 15.60
N ILE A 204 36.58 0.18 14.54
CA ILE A 204 35.86 1.43 14.57
C ILE A 204 34.39 1.16 14.23
N PRO A 205 33.40 1.62 15.04
CA PRO A 205 32.00 1.57 14.69
C PRO A 205 31.73 2.26 13.35
N ASN A 206 30.91 1.63 12.50
CA ASN A 206 30.61 2.22 11.19
C ASN A 206 29.17 2.08 10.80
N ASP A 207 28.60 3.13 10.19
CA ASP A 207 27.29 3.12 9.58
C ASP A 207 27.43 3.34 8.06
N VAL A 208 26.56 2.66 7.31
CA VAL A 208 26.42 2.79 5.85
C VAL A 208 24.99 3.09 5.50
N SER A 209 24.77 3.95 4.51
CA SER A 209 23.41 4.27 4.02
C SER A 209 23.10 3.46 2.77
N LEU A 210 22.20 2.46 2.91
CA LEU A 210 21.92 1.49 1.86
C LEU A 210 20.89 2.01 0.84
N ASN A 211 21.15 1.73 -0.43
CA ASN A 211 20.29 2.02 -1.56
C ASN A 211 19.79 0.71 -2.17
N THR A 212 18.59 0.28 -1.78
CA THR A 212 17.94 -0.93 -2.31
C THR A 212 16.80 -0.55 -3.25
N ILE A 213 16.30 -1.52 -4.03
CA ILE A 213 15.08 -1.34 -4.83
C ILE A 213 13.91 -1.03 -3.90
N MET A 214 13.15 0.03 -4.19
CA MET A 214 11.99 0.45 -3.42
C MET A 214 10.82 0.75 -4.35
N VAL A 215 9.59 0.46 -3.91
CA VAL A 215 8.36 0.78 -4.65
C VAL A 215 7.49 1.72 -3.83
N ASP A 216 7.05 1.31 -2.62
CA ASP A 216 6.17 2.13 -1.78
C ASP A 216 6.91 3.05 -0.80
N GLY A 217 8.06 2.64 -0.29
CA GLY A 217 8.88 3.41 0.66
C GLY A 217 8.37 3.45 2.10
N THR A 218 7.20 2.86 2.38
CA THR A 218 6.56 2.85 3.70
C THR A 218 6.58 1.48 4.39
N GLY A 219 7.24 0.48 3.76
CA GLY A 219 7.34 -0.89 4.27
C GLY A 219 6.18 -1.81 3.87
N MET A 220 5.25 -1.33 3.04
CA MET A 220 4.07 -2.09 2.65
C MET A 220 4.40 -3.22 1.66
N CYS A 221 5.35 -3.03 0.74
CA CYS A 221 5.64 -3.99 -0.31
C CYS A 221 6.73 -5.02 0.07
N GLY A 222 7.75 -4.63 0.83
CA GLY A 222 8.89 -5.49 1.19
C GLY A 222 9.93 -5.67 0.07
N ALA A 223 9.88 -4.89 -1.00
CA ALA A 223 10.86 -4.92 -2.09
C ALA A 223 12.29 -4.62 -1.58
N CYS A 224 12.40 -3.68 -0.64
CA CYS A 224 13.66 -3.21 -0.08
C CYS A 224 14.26 -4.12 1.01
N ARG A 225 13.73 -5.34 1.20
CA ARG A 225 14.23 -6.23 2.25
C ARG A 225 15.66 -6.68 1.99
N LEU A 226 16.41 -6.80 3.08
CA LEU A 226 17.81 -7.23 3.09
C LEU A 226 18.13 -7.91 4.41
N THR A 227 19.06 -8.86 4.42
CA THR A 227 19.56 -9.51 5.63
C THR A 227 20.61 -8.63 6.32
N ILE A 228 20.28 -8.21 7.55
CA ILE A 228 21.14 -7.42 8.44
C ILE A 228 21.27 -8.16 9.77
N GLY A 229 22.50 -8.57 10.11
CA GLY A 229 22.74 -9.34 11.33
C GLY A 229 21.95 -10.65 11.40
N GLY A 230 21.79 -11.34 10.27
CA GLY A 230 21.05 -12.59 10.15
C GLY A 230 19.52 -12.45 10.24
N LYS A 231 18.98 -11.23 10.14
CA LYS A 231 17.52 -10.95 10.17
C LYS A 231 17.10 -10.13 8.95
N THR A 232 15.96 -10.47 8.40
CA THR A 232 15.35 -9.66 7.33
C THR A 232 14.93 -8.30 7.88
N LYS A 233 15.42 -7.21 7.25
CA LYS A 233 15.10 -5.82 7.51
C LYS A 233 14.54 -5.15 6.28
N PHE A 234 13.68 -4.14 6.47
CA PHE A 234 13.14 -3.31 5.39
C PHE A 234 13.84 -1.96 5.38
N VAL A 235 14.71 -1.76 4.41
CA VAL A 235 15.59 -0.58 4.35
C VAL A 235 14.82 0.73 4.40
N CYS A 236 13.62 0.80 3.81
CA CYS A 236 12.80 2.01 3.79
C CYS A 236 12.21 2.42 5.16
N ILE A 237 12.07 1.50 6.12
CA ILE A 237 11.50 1.79 7.45
C ILE A 237 12.45 1.50 8.60
N ASP A 238 13.33 0.50 8.48
CA ASP A 238 14.34 0.18 9.51
C ASP A 238 15.63 0.99 9.34
N GLY A 239 15.92 1.47 8.10
CA GLY A 239 17.10 2.21 7.70
C GLY A 239 16.74 3.61 7.15
N PRO A 240 17.54 4.17 6.24
CA PRO A 240 18.51 3.50 5.37
C PRO A 240 19.89 3.19 5.98
N GLU A 241 20.20 3.75 7.16
CA GLU A 241 21.49 3.54 7.80
C GLU A 241 21.51 2.28 8.66
N PHE A 242 22.60 1.51 8.51
CA PHE A 242 22.85 0.28 9.25
C PHE A 242 24.34 0.12 9.58
N ASP A 243 24.65 -0.64 10.63
CA ASP A 243 26.03 -1.09 10.89
C ASP A 243 26.52 -1.91 9.67
N GLY A 244 27.52 -1.40 8.99
CA GLY A 244 28.07 -1.99 7.78
C GLY A 244 28.67 -3.38 7.99
N ASN A 245 29.04 -3.74 9.22
CA ASN A 245 29.56 -5.08 9.57
C ASN A 245 28.44 -6.15 9.60
N LEU A 246 27.18 -5.72 9.72
CA LEU A 246 26.03 -6.63 9.81
C LEU A 246 25.33 -6.85 8.47
N VAL A 247 25.67 -6.07 7.44
CA VAL A 247 25.06 -6.14 6.10
C VAL A 247 25.51 -7.40 5.38
N ASP A 248 24.55 -8.16 4.83
CA ASP A 248 24.85 -9.19 3.83
C ASP A 248 25.06 -8.54 2.47
N TRP A 249 26.31 -8.18 2.21
CA TRP A 249 26.70 -7.49 0.98
C TRP A 249 26.49 -8.32 -0.28
N ASP A 250 26.66 -9.64 -0.20
CA ASP A 250 26.54 -10.52 -1.36
C ASP A 250 25.06 -10.66 -1.75
N GLU A 251 24.14 -10.78 -0.76
CA GLU A 251 22.70 -10.70 -0.99
C GLU A 251 22.34 -9.35 -1.61
N MET A 252 22.85 -8.23 -1.06
CA MET A 252 22.56 -6.90 -1.57
C MET A 252 22.94 -6.75 -3.04
N PHE A 253 24.14 -7.14 -3.43
CA PHE A 253 24.59 -7.06 -4.84
C PHE A 253 23.71 -7.87 -5.78
N LYS A 254 23.33 -9.07 -5.39
CA LYS A 254 22.44 -9.92 -6.18
C LYS A 254 21.05 -9.27 -6.34
N ARG A 255 20.45 -8.82 -5.24
CA ARG A 255 19.11 -8.21 -5.27
C ARG A 255 19.06 -6.91 -6.07
N MET A 256 20.09 -6.08 -6.03
CA MET A 256 20.18 -4.88 -6.88
C MET A 256 20.17 -5.19 -8.38
N GLY A 257 20.52 -6.40 -8.78
CA GLY A 257 20.50 -6.87 -10.17
C GLY A 257 19.14 -7.44 -10.62
N THR A 258 18.11 -7.44 -9.75
CA THR A 258 16.83 -8.14 -10.01
C THR A 258 16.17 -7.75 -11.33
N PHE A 259 16.13 -6.45 -11.68
CA PHE A 259 15.43 -5.94 -12.86
C PHE A 259 16.37 -5.47 -13.99
N LYS A 260 17.66 -5.64 -13.84
CA LYS A 260 18.69 -5.07 -14.74
C LYS A 260 18.46 -5.37 -16.23
N ALA A 261 17.95 -6.57 -16.55
CA ALA A 261 17.68 -6.96 -17.93
C ALA A 261 16.42 -6.27 -18.50
N VAL A 262 15.40 -6.03 -17.66
CA VAL A 262 14.17 -5.32 -18.04
C VAL A 262 14.47 -3.83 -18.22
N GLU A 263 15.14 -3.21 -17.26
CA GLU A 263 15.55 -1.81 -17.28
C GLU A 263 16.42 -1.47 -18.51
N HIS A 264 17.28 -2.39 -18.94
CA HIS A 264 18.10 -2.20 -20.15
C HIS A 264 17.25 -2.12 -21.42
N LYS A 265 16.26 -3.01 -21.56
CA LYS A 265 15.33 -3.01 -22.70
C LYS A 265 14.49 -1.73 -22.75
N GLU A 266 14.02 -1.28 -21.60
CA GLU A 266 13.22 -0.05 -21.48
C GLU A 266 14.04 1.18 -21.86
N MET A 267 15.32 1.24 -21.46
CA MET A 267 16.23 2.30 -21.89
C MET A 267 16.50 2.31 -23.39
N GLU A 268 16.68 1.13 -24.01
CA GLU A 268 16.84 1.01 -25.47
C GLU A 268 15.59 1.51 -26.19
N HIS A 269 14.40 1.06 -25.77
CA HIS A 269 13.13 1.48 -26.33
C HIS A 269 12.91 3.00 -26.19
N TYR A 270 13.22 3.57 -25.04
CA TYR A 270 13.10 5.01 -24.79
C TYR A 270 14.05 5.81 -25.66
N ALA A 271 15.29 5.35 -25.86
CA ALA A 271 16.27 6.01 -26.72
C ALA A 271 15.81 6.08 -28.19
N GLU A 272 15.04 5.06 -28.64
CA GLU A 272 14.51 5.00 -30.02
C GLU A 272 13.24 5.85 -30.23
N HIS A 273 12.43 6.08 -29.17
CA HIS A 273 11.07 6.64 -29.30
C HIS A 273 10.82 7.91 -28.49
N ALA A 274 11.85 8.48 -27.84
CA ALA A 274 11.68 9.59 -26.89
C ALA A 274 11.09 10.85 -27.54
N THR A 275 9.81 11.09 -27.30
CA THR A 275 9.20 12.42 -27.31
C THR A 275 9.23 12.97 -25.88
N ILE A 276 9.72 14.20 -25.69
CA ILE A 276 9.74 14.85 -24.38
C ILE A 276 8.27 15.03 -23.93
N PRO A 277 7.85 14.46 -22.78
CA PRO A 277 6.53 14.73 -22.25
C PRO A 277 6.46 16.18 -21.77
N VAL A 278 5.63 16.97 -22.42
CA VAL A 278 5.18 18.26 -21.86
C VAL A 278 4.03 17.91 -20.93
N ALA A 279 4.20 18.08 -19.63
CA ALA A 279 3.11 17.95 -18.68
C ALA A 279 2.12 19.09 -18.95
N GLU A 280 0.96 18.76 -19.50
CA GLU A 280 -0.16 19.68 -19.62
C GLU A 280 -0.76 19.95 -18.23
N GLU A 281 -0.98 21.23 -17.92
CA GLU A 281 -1.78 21.63 -16.77
C GLU A 281 -3.16 20.95 -16.86
N LYS A 282 -3.59 20.32 -15.76
CA LYS A 282 -4.98 19.85 -15.65
C LYS A 282 -5.87 21.09 -15.72
N GLU A 283 -6.56 21.30 -16.83
CA GLU A 283 -7.75 22.14 -16.84
C GLU A 283 -8.75 21.60 -15.81
N SER A 284 -9.11 22.44 -14.86
CA SER A 284 -10.21 22.20 -13.95
C SER A 284 -11.49 22.05 -14.77
N CYS A 285 -12.06 20.86 -14.79
CA CYS A 285 -13.40 20.67 -15.33
C CYS A 285 -14.43 21.30 -14.38
N ASP A 286 -14.61 22.60 -14.50
CA ASP A 286 -15.78 23.34 -14.03
C ASP A 286 -16.87 23.24 -15.09
N ASP A 287 -17.57 22.12 -15.16
CA ASP A 287 -18.90 22.05 -15.78
C ASP A 287 -19.59 20.72 -15.47
N CYS A 288 -20.16 20.64 -14.27
CA CYS A 288 -21.20 19.66 -13.96
C CYS A 288 -22.31 20.29 -13.12
N ASN A 289 -22.94 21.31 -13.68
CA ASN A 289 -24.17 21.85 -13.14
C ASN A 289 -25.32 21.48 -14.10
N SER A 290 -25.92 20.31 -13.90
CA SER A 290 -27.32 20.05 -14.25
C SER A 290 -27.87 18.83 -13.50
N SER A 291 -28.13 19.00 -12.22
CA SER A 291 -28.99 18.07 -11.48
C SER A 291 -30.44 18.32 -11.88
N LYS A 292 -30.97 17.51 -12.79
CA LYS A 292 -32.41 17.33 -12.86
C LYS A 292 -32.83 16.55 -11.62
N SER A 293 -33.49 17.21 -10.68
CA SER A 293 -34.16 16.59 -9.56
C SER A 293 -35.26 15.70 -10.09
N ASN A 294 -35.00 14.41 -10.24
CA ASN A 294 -36.06 13.44 -10.33
C ASN A 294 -36.63 13.26 -8.93
N ASN A 295 -37.86 13.65 -8.72
CA ASN A 295 -38.62 13.41 -7.52
C ASN A 295 -38.65 11.90 -7.24
N ILE A 296 -37.72 11.42 -6.43
CA ILE A 296 -37.78 10.11 -5.81
C ILE A 296 -38.80 10.26 -4.68
N ALA A 297 -39.88 9.50 -4.72
CA ALA A 297 -40.93 9.49 -3.73
C ALA A 297 -40.40 9.63 -2.29
N GLU A 298 -41.07 10.47 -1.51
CA GLU A 298 -40.67 10.87 -0.15
C GLU A 298 -40.16 9.70 0.70
N ALA A 299 -39.06 9.94 1.40
CA ALA A 299 -38.19 8.95 2.00
C ALA A 299 -38.76 8.16 3.20
N CYS A 300 -40.03 8.38 3.60
CA CYS A 300 -40.59 7.82 4.82
C CYS A 300 -40.82 6.31 4.80
N ASP A 301 -40.85 5.66 3.63
CA ASP A 301 -41.40 4.31 3.50
C ASP A 301 -40.42 3.23 2.98
N LEU A 302 -39.18 3.57 2.65
CA LEU A 302 -38.26 2.64 2.00
C LEU A 302 -37.79 1.48 2.92
N THR A 303 -37.79 1.68 4.22
CA THR A 303 -37.30 0.72 5.21
C THR A 303 -38.35 0.18 6.15
N ASP A 304 -39.58 0.76 6.17
CA ASP A 304 -40.63 0.28 7.02
C ASP A 304 -41.11 -1.10 6.54
N ARG A 305 -41.00 -2.08 7.44
CA ARG A 305 -41.43 -3.45 7.18
C ARG A 305 -42.99 -3.54 7.02
N ASN A 306 -43.71 -2.63 7.64
CA ASN A 306 -45.17 -2.63 7.67
C ASN A 306 -45.78 -1.71 6.59
N ALA A 307 -45.00 -1.14 5.72
CA ALA A 307 -45.43 -0.38 4.58
C ALA A 307 -46.41 -1.22 3.71
N ALA A 308 -47.47 -0.61 3.25
CA ALA A 308 -48.54 -1.28 2.49
C ALA A 308 -48.01 -2.08 1.29
N TRP A 309 -47.12 -1.45 0.48
CA TRP A 309 -46.46 -2.09 -0.67
C TRP A 309 -45.67 -3.36 -0.28
N ARG A 310 -45.08 -3.35 0.90
CA ARG A 310 -44.23 -4.45 1.37
C ARG A 310 -45.08 -5.59 1.94
N GLU A 311 -46.23 -5.27 2.54
CA GLU A 311 -47.24 -6.26 2.91
C GLU A 311 -47.84 -6.94 1.70
N GLU A 312 -48.17 -6.20 0.64
CA GLU A 312 -48.64 -6.73 -0.62
C GLU A 312 -47.68 -7.73 -1.23
N LEU A 313 -46.36 -7.43 -1.27
CA LEU A 313 -45.35 -8.38 -1.73
C LEU A 313 -45.31 -9.66 -0.89
N ARG A 314 -45.48 -9.57 0.43
CA ARG A 314 -45.57 -10.76 1.30
C ARG A 314 -46.84 -11.59 1.05
N LYS A 315 -47.95 -10.94 0.74
CA LYS A 315 -49.25 -11.60 0.41
C LYS A 315 -49.21 -12.21 -1.00
N ALA A 316 -48.57 -11.57 -1.96
CA ALA A 316 -48.48 -12.01 -3.36
C ALA A 316 -47.83 -13.38 -3.57
N LYS A 317 -46.85 -13.74 -2.71
CA LYS A 317 -46.16 -15.05 -2.74
C LYS A 317 -45.97 -15.58 -1.31
N SER A 318 -46.42 -16.79 -1.08
CA SER A 318 -46.22 -17.52 0.18
C SER A 318 -44.74 -17.86 0.41
N ALA A 319 -44.35 -18.13 1.64
CA ALA A 319 -42.98 -18.58 1.96
C ALA A 319 -42.60 -19.89 1.24
N LYS A 320 -43.59 -20.77 0.94
CA LYS A 320 -43.37 -22.01 0.19
C LYS A 320 -43.03 -21.72 -1.28
N GLU A 321 -43.74 -20.81 -1.92
CA GLU A 321 -43.47 -20.39 -3.30
C GLU A 321 -42.14 -19.70 -3.42
N ARG A 322 -41.78 -18.81 -2.48
CA ARG A 322 -40.46 -18.12 -2.44
C ARG A 322 -39.28 -19.09 -2.32
N LYS A 323 -39.44 -20.13 -1.52
CA LYS A 323 -38.41 -21.18 -1.35
C LYS A 323 -38.25 -22.06 -2.58
N ALA A 324 -39.32 -22.25 -3.35
CA ALA A 324 -39.28 -23.05 -4.58
C ALA A 324 -38.52 -22.36 -5.73
N ILE A 325 -38.22 -21.07 -5.62
CA ILE A 325 -37.45 -20.34 -6.61
C ILE A 325 -35.96 -20.74 -6.47
N ALA A 326 -35.38 -21.24 -7.54
CA ALA A 326 -33.95 -21.58 -7.56
C ALA A 326 -33.07 -20.33 -7.39
N ARG A 327 -31.96 -20.47 -6.66
CA ARG A 327 -30.96 -19.39 -6.54
C ARG A 327 -30.39 -19.06 -7.91
N VAL A 328 -30.34 -17.79 -8.24
CA VAL A 328 -29.76 -17.29 -9.49
C VAL A 328 -28.26 -17.52 -9.49
N VAL A 329 -27.73 -17.95 -10.63
CA VAL A 329 -26.30 -18.12 -10.85
C VAL A 329 -25.73 -16.82 -11.44
N MET A 330 -24.61 -16.34 -10.89
CA MET A 330 -23.91 -15.16 -11.42
C MET A 330 -23.39 -15.46 -12.83
N PRO A 331 -23.71 -14.64 -13.83
CA PRO A 331 -23.07 -14.74 -15.14
C PRO A 331 -21.57 -14.41 -15.02
N GLU A 332 -20.73 -15.28 -15.54
CA GLU A 332 -19.29 -15.19 -15.49
C GLU A 332 -18.69 -15.25 -16.90
N LEU A 333 -17.48 -14.71 -17.07
CA LEU A 333 -16.67 -14.94 -18.26
C LEU A 333 -16.29 -16.42 -18.35
N ASP A 334 -16.16 -16.93 -19.57
CA ASP A 334 -15.63 -18.28 -19.81
C ASP A 334 -14.28 -18.49 -19.12
N ALA A 335 -14.07 -19.64 -18.51
CA ALA A 335 -12.92 -19.90 -17.65
C ALA A 335 -11.57 -19.80 -18.41
N THR A 336 -11.52 -20.29 -19.65
CA THR A 336 -10.33 -20.24 -20.48
C THR A 336 -10.03 -18.81 -20.92
N TYR A 337 -11.06 -18.10 -21.35
CA TYR A 337 -10.93 -16.70 -21.76
C TYR A 337 -10.52 -15.79 -20.58
N ARG A 338 -11.20 -15.90 -19.45
CA ARG A 338 -10.89 -15.03 -18.29
C ARG A 338 -9.50 -15.27 -17.71
N ALA A 339 -8.91 -16.45 -17.94
CA ALA A 339 -7.53 -16.74 -17.55
C ALA A 339 -6.48 -15.98 -18.39
N THR A 340 -6.88 -15.33 -19.49
CA THR A 340 -6.00 -14.57 -20.39
C THR A 340 -6.22 -13.06 -20.33
N THR A 341 -7.32 -12.59 -19.75
CA THR A 341 -7.64 -11.16 -19.68
C THR A 341 -7.44 -10.59 -18.29
N ARG A 342 -6.64 -9.52 -18.15
CA ARG A 342 -6.28 -8.88 -16.89
C ARG A 342 -7.28 -7.78 -16.49
N LEU A 343 -7.87 -7.08 -17.46
CA LEU A 343 -8.63 -5.85 -17.25
C LEU A 343 -10.16 -6.05 -17.26
N GLU A 344 -10.64 -7.24 -17.65
CA GLU A 344 -12.07 -7.50 -17.68
C GLU A 344 -12.56 -8.14 -16.38
N GLU A 345 -13.63 -7.58 -15.80
CA GLU A 345 -14.28 -8.13 -14.62
C GLU A 345 -14.87 -9.52 -14.91
N VAL A 346 -14.50 -10.51 -14.10
CA VAL A 346 -14.92 -11.91 -14.28
C VAL A 346 -16.43 -12.07 -14.13
N ASN A 347 -16.99 -11.56 -13.06
CA ASN A 347 -18.43 -11.58 -12.80
C ASN A 347 -19.12 -10.47 -13.60
N LYS A 348 -20.16 -10.81 -14.37
CA LYS A 348 -20.84 -9.84 -15.25
C LYS A 348 -21.98 -9.07 -14.57
N GLY A 349 -22.37 -9.46 -13.35
CA GLY A 349 -23.53 -8.89 -12.68
C GLY A 349 -24.85 -9.55 -13.11
N LEU A 350 -25.91 -9.26 -12.38
CA LEU A 350 -27.25 -9.76 -12.70
C LEU A 350 -27.95 -8.83 -13.70
N THR A 351 -28.77 -9.40 -14.61
CA THR A 351 -29.74 -8.60 -15.37
C THR A 351 -30.87 -8.16 -14.45
N LYS A 352 -31.74 -7.24 -14.92
CA LYS A 352 -32.93 -6.80 -14.18
C LYS A 352 -33.86 -7.97 -13.88
N GLU A 353 -34.06 -8.84 -14.84
CA GLU A 353 -34.94 -10.02 -14.71
C GLU A 353 -34.37 -11.01 -13.68
N MET A 354 -33.08 -11.27 -13.73
CA MET A 354 -32.38 -12.15 -12.75
C MET A 354 -32.49 -11.57 -11.35
N ALA A 355 -32.26 -10.26 -11.19
CA ALA A 355 -32.34 -9.58 -9.90
C ALA A 355 -33.76 -9.62 -9.31
N LEU A 356 -34.79 -9.40 -10.15
CA LEU A 356 -36.18 -9.52 -9.74
C LEU A 356 -36.51 -10.94 -9.25
N VAL A 357 -36.07 -11.97 -9.97
CA VAL A 357 -36.31 -13.38 -9.61
C VAL A 357 -35.58 -13.71 -8.28
N GLU A 358 -34.33 -13.33 -8.13
CA GLU A 358 -33.59 -13.59 -6.90
C GLU A 358 -34.14 -12.82 -5.68
N ALA A 359 -34.59 -11.58 -5.88
CA ALA A 359 -35.18 -10.76 -4.82
C ALA A 359 -36.49 -11.38 -4.25
N GLN A 360 -37.27 -12.07 -5.11
CA GLN A 360 -38.49 -12.77 -4.69
C GLN A 360 -38.23 -13.91 -3.69
N ARG A 361 -36.99 -14.46 -3.64
CA ARG A 361 -36.60 -15.50 -2.68
C ARG A 361 -36.60 -14.99 -1.24
N CYS A 362 -36.36 -13.69 -1.02
CA CYS A 362 -36.28 -13.11 0.32
C CYS A 362 -37.64 -13.22 1.05
N LEU A 363 -37.66 -13.85 2.23
CA LEU A 363 -38.83 -14.06 3.06
C LEU A 363 -39.23 -12.83 3.88
N ASP A 364 -38.49 -11.74 3.82
CA ASP A 364 -38.74 -10.52 4.60
C ASP A 364 -38.91 -10.79 6.11
N CYS A 365 -37.92 -11.44 6.72
CA CYS A 365 -37.96 -11.90 8.10
C CYS A 365 -38.24 -10.77 9.08
N ALA A 366 -39.01 -11.01 10.14
CA ALA A 366 -39.22 -10.04 11.21
C ALA A 366 -37.97 -9.81 12.05
N LYS A 367 -37.14 -10.84 12.21
CA LYS A 367 -35.79 -10.78 12.82
C LYS A 367 -34.77 -11.27 11.80
N PRO A 368 -34.22 -10.38 10.99
CA PRO A 368 -33.37 -10.76 9.86
C PRO A 368 -31.93 -11.02 10.32
N GLY A 369 -31.56 -12.29 10.53
CA GLY A 369 -30.20 -12.67 10.89
C GLY A 369 -29.14 -12.18 9.89
N CYS A 370 -29.49 -11.99 8.62
CA CYS A 370 -28.60 -11.44 7.62
C CYS A 370 -28.14 -10.01 7.94
N VAL A 371 -28.96 -9.18 8.59
CA VAL A 371 -28.57 -7.83 9.06
C VAL A 371 -27.53 -7.93 10.19
N GLU A 372 -27.73 -8.86 11.13
CA GLU A 372 -26.77 -9.10 12.21
C GLU A 372 -25.43 -9.65 11.68
N GLY A 373 -25.48 -10.39 10.57
CA GLY A 373 -24.30 -10.90 9.87
C GLY A 373 -23.55 -9.86 9.04
N CYS A 374 -24.11 -8.64 8.86
CA CYS A 374 -23.49 -7.56 8.12
C CYS A 374 -22.74 -6.59 9.06
N PRO A 375 -21.41 -6.44 8.96
CA PRO A 375 -20.64 -5.56 9.85
C PRO A 375 -21.03 -4.08 9.81
N VAL A 376 -21.65 -3.61 8.73
CA VAL A 376 -22.18 -2.24 8.60
C VAL A 376 -23.71 -2.17 8.77
N SER A 377 -24.33 -3.31 9.13
CA SER A 377 -25.76 -3.40 9.46
C SER A 377 -26.69 -2.87 8.35
N ILE A 378 -26.43 -3.22 7.08
CA ILE A 378 -27.31 -2.91 5.95
C ILE A 378 -28.71 -3.48 6.23
N ASN A 379 -29.75 -2.69 5.99
CA ASN A 379 -31.13 -3.17 6.05
C ASN A 379 -31.44 -4.07 4.84
N ILE A 380 -30.90 -5.31 4.89
CA ILE A 380 -30.88 -6.25 3.78
C ILE A 380 -32.30 -6.58 3.27
N PRO A 381 -33.30 -6.92 4.12
CA PRO A 381 -34.64 -7.16 3.61
C PRO A 381 -35.25 -5.96 2.89
N SER A 382 -34.94 -4.74 3.34
CA SER A 382 -35.52 -3.53 2.74
C SER A 382 -34.96 -3.27 1.34
N PHE A 383 -33.66 -3.33 1.13
CA PHE A 383 -33.13 -3.12 -0.21
C PHE A 383 -33.57 -4.23 -1.18
N ILE A 384 -33.62 -5.49 -0.71
CA ILE A 384 -34.10 -6.61 -1.55
C ILE A 384 -35.56 -6.45 -1.92
N LYS A 385 -36.42 -6.01 -0.99
CA LYS A 385 -37.84 -5.79 -1.29
C LYS A 385 -38.09 -4.61 -2.23
N ASN A 386 -37.21 -3.58 -2.17
CA ASN A 386 -37.24 -2.52 -3.17
C ASN A 386 -36.85 -3.05 -4.57
N ILE A 387 -35.85 -3.98 -4.66
CA ILE A 387 -35.56 -4.65 -5.94
C ILE A 387 -36.79 -5.47 -6.40
N GLU A 388 -37.39 -6.25 -5.50
CA GLU A 388 -38.56 -7.10 -5.85
C GLU A 388 -39.76 -6.31 -6.46
N ARG A 389 -39.95 -5.07 -6.01
CA ARG A 389 -41.00 -4.18 -6.59
C ARG A 389 -40.56 -3.38 -7.81
N GLY A 390 -39.29 -3.56 -8.26
CA GLY A 390 -38.76 -2.84 -9.43
C GLY A 390 -38.16 -1.47 -9.13
N GLU A 391 -38.11 -1.03 -7.86
CA GLU A 391 -37.60 0.26 -7.44
C GLU A 391 -36.11 0.17 -7.13
N PHE A 392 -35.28 0.04 -8.17
CA PHE A 392 -33.84 -0.25 -8.04
C PHE A 392 -33.05 0.93 -7.44
N LEU A 393 -33.44 2.17 -7.76
CA LEU A 393 -32.81 3.36 -7.15
C LEU A 393 -33.16 3.49 -5.66
N ALA A 394 -34.37 3.10 -5.27
CA ALA A 394 -34.75 3.04 -3.87
C ALA A 394 -33.95 1.97 -3.11
N ALA A 395 -33.63 0.84 -3.74
CA ALA A 395 -32.76 -0.17 -3.18
C ALA A 395 -31.33 0.38 -2.95
N ALA A 396 -30.75 1.11 -3.91
CA ALA A 396 -29.46 1.77 -3.78
C ALA A 396 -29.45 2.81 -2.66
N LYS A 397 -30.53 3.60 -2.52
CA LYS A 397 -30.68 4.56 -1.41
C LYS A 397 -30.68 3.87 -0.04
N VAL A 398 -31.32 2.71 0.09
CA VAL A 398 -31.30 1.91 1.33
C VAL A 398 -29.89 1.41 1.65
N LEU A 399 -29.12 0.94 0.67
CA LEU A 399 -27.75 0.50 0.84
C LEU A 399 -26.86 1.65 1.39
N LYS A 400 -26.97 2.83 0.81
CA LYS A 400 -26.17 4.02 1.18
C LYS A 400 -26.48 4.61 2.56
N GLN A 401 -27.57 4.22 3.19
CA GLN A 401 -27.86 4.62 4.57
C GLN A 401 -26.77 4.18 5.53
N THR A 402 -26.16 3.02 5.29
CA THR A 402 -25.18 2.42 6.20
C THR A 402 -23.89 1.95 5.54
N SER A 403 -23.83 1.85 4.22
CA SER A 403 -22.64 1.48 3.46
C SER A 403 -22.15 2.67 2.64
N ALA A 404 -20.88 3.05 2.83
CA ALA A 404 -20.22 4.09 2.03
C ALA A 404 -19.73 3.55 0.67
N LEU A 405 -19.57 2.23 0.52
CA LEU A 405 -18.97 1.58 -0.65
C LEU A 405 -19.79 0.36 -1.11
N PRO A 406 -21.09 0.50 -1.44
CA PRO A 406 -21.94 -0.64 -1.76
C PRO A 406 -21.50 -1.38 -3.02
N ALA A 407 -21.02 -0.69 -4.05
CA ALA A 407 -20.54 -1.31 -5.28
C ALA A 407 -19.29 -2.17 -5.07
N VAL A 408 -18.42 -1.78 -4.13
CA VAL A 408 -17.26 -2.56 -3.69
C VAL A 408 -17.70 -3.78 -2.87
N CYS A 409 -18.59 -3.58 -1.89
CA CYS A 409 -19.05 -4.65 -0.99
C CYS A 409 -19.74 -5.79 -1.75
N GLY A 410 -20.60 -5.46 -2.70
CA GLY A 410 -21.28 -6.45 -3.56
C GLY A 410 -20.31 -7.34 -4.35
N ARG A 411 -19.07 -6.88 -4.61
CA ARG A 411 -18.03 -7.61 -5.34
C ARG A 411 -17.09 -8.42 -4.45
N VAL A 412 -16.65 -7.85 -3.31
CA VAL A 412 -15.50 -8.41 -2.58
C VAL A 412 -15.82 -8.99 -1.21
N CYS A 413 -17.02 -8.75 -0.65
CA CYS A 413 -17.41 -9.33 0.63
C CYS A 413 -17.46 -10.86 0.56
N PRO A 414 -16.96 -11.58 1.57
CA PRO A 414 -17.19 -13.03 1.70
C PRO A 414 -18.61 -13.28 2.28
N GLN A 415 -19.63 -13.02 1.47
CA GLN A 415 -21.04 -13.06 1.90
C GLN A 415 -21.42 -14.42 2.46
N GLU A 416 -20.83 -15.51 1.93
CA GLU A 416 -21.01 -16.89 2.38
C GLU A 416 -20.55 -17.11 3.83
N LYS A 417 -19.68 -16.24 4.37
CA LYS A 417 -19.21 -16.26 5.76
C LYS A 417 -19.86 -15.18 6.65
N GLN A 418 -20.66 -14.30 6.07
CA GLN A 418 -21.25 -13.12 6.71
C GLN A 418 -22.78 -13.11 6.60
N CYS A 419 -23.35 -12.18 5.83
CA CYS A 419 -24.80 -12.01 5.71
C CYS A 419 -25.52 -13.25 5.18
N GLU A 420 -25.00 -13.89 4.13
CA GLU A 420 -25.60 -15.09 3.57
C GLU A 420 -25.53 -16.28 4.52
N SER A 421 -24.44 -16.42 5.33
CA SER A 421 -24.33 -17.48 6.35
C SER A 421 -25.41 -17.42 7.42
N LYS A 422 -26.08 -16.27 7.59
CA LYS A 422 -27.17 -16.06 8.56
C LYS A 422 -28.55 -16.07 7.91
N CYS A 423 -28.64 -16.34 6.61
CA CYS A 423 -29.91 -16.41 5.91
C CYS A 423 -30.77 -17.57 6.43
N ILE A 424 -32.05 -17.29 6.66
CA ILE A 424 -32.99 -18.29 7.18
C ILE A 424 -33.16 -19.51 6.25
N HIS A 425 -32.94 -19.35 4.94
CA HIS A 425 -32.98 -20.43 3.97
C HIS A 425 -32.04 -21.59 4.32
N LEU A 426 -30.85 -21.28 4.84
CA LEU A 426 -29.90 -22.32 5.26
C LEU A 426 -30.44 -23.23 6.37
N LYS A 427 -31.27 -22.68 7.28
CA LYS A 427 -31.92 -23.49 8.34
C LYS A 427 -33.01 -24.41 7.80
N MET A 428 -33.39 -24.22 6.54
CA MET A 428 -34.38 -25.03 5.83
C MET A 428 -33.75 -25.94 4.77
N ASN A 429 -32.40 -26.09 4.80
CA ASN A 429 -31.60 -26.81 3.81
C ASN A 429 -31.76 -26.29 2.38
N GLU A 430 -32.03 -24.98 2.24
CA GLU A 430 -32.13 -24.30 0.95
C GLU A 430 -30.94 -23.32 0.79
N PRO A 431 -30.47 -23.07 -0.43
CA PRO A 431 -29.42 -22.07 -0.67
C PRO A 431 -29.83 -20.68 -0.17
N ALA A 432 -28.94 -19.97 0.49
CA ALA A 432 -29.18 -18.58 0.91
C ALA A 432 -29.64 -17.69 -0.26
N VAL A 433 -30.30 -16.58 0.03
CA VAL A 433 -30.54 -15.52 -0.96
C VAL A 433 -29.19 -14.94 -1.37
N ALA A 434 -28.98 -14.66 -2.66
CA ALA A 434 -27.73 -14.10 -3.21
C ALA A 434 -27.62 -12.60 -2.88
N ILE A 435 -27.40 -12.31 -1.60
CA ILE A 435 -27.47 -10.94 -1.05
C ILE A 435 -26.42 -10.05 -1.71
N GLY A 436 -25.16 -10.52 -1.83
CA GLY A 436 -24.10 -9.76 -2.44
C GLY A 436 -24.31 -9.48 -3.92
N TYR A 437 -24.91 -10.41 -4.66
CA TYR A 437 -25.25 -10.21 -6.07
C TYR A 437 -26.33 -9.12 -6.24
N LEU A 438 -27.33 -9.10 -5.35
CA LEU A 438 -28.38 -8.08 -5.34
C LEU A 438 -27.85 -6.72 -4.88
N GLU A 439 -26.93 -6.67 -3.91
CA GLU A 439 -26.22 -5.46 -3.48
C GLU A 439 -25.44 -4.85 -4.65
N ARG A 440 -24.63 -5.67 -5.34
CA ARG A 440 -23.92 -5.26 -6.54
C ARG A 440 -24.88 -4.74 -7.62
N PHE A 441 -25.95 -5.47 -7.90
CA PHE A 441 -26.92 -5.08 -8.91
C PHE A 441 -27.50 -3.68 -8.64
N ALA A 442 -27.94 -3.41 -7.41
CA ALA A 442 -28.55 -2.12 -7.07
C ALA A 442 -27.55 -0.96 -7.21
N ALA A 443 -26.29 -1.16 -6.77
CA ALA A 443 -25.25 -0.15 -6.88
C ALA A 443 -24.82 0.08 -8.35
N ASP A 444 -24.69 -0.99 -9.15
CA ASP A 444 -24.36 -0.90 -10.57
C ASP A 444 -25.49 -0.24 -11.36
N TYR A 445 -26.76 -0.56 -11.07
CA TYR A 445 -27.91 0.07 -11.71
C TYR A 445 -27.96 1.59 -11.49
N GLU A 446 -27.68 2.04 -10.26
CA GLU A 446 -27.64 3.48 -9.93
C GLU A 446 -26.55 4.19 -10.73
N ARG A 447 -25.34 3.60 -10.80
CA ARG A 447 -24.23 4.14 -11.56
C ARG A 447 -24.53 4.19 -13.07
N GLU A 448 -25.01 3.09 -13.63
CA GLU A 448 -25.27 2.94 -15.08
C GLU A 448 -26.44 3.79 -15.57
N SER A 449 -27.40 4.05 -14.70
CA SER A 449 -28.51 4.97 -15.00
C SER A 449 -28.15 6.45 -14.84
N ASN A 450 -26.89 6.79 -14.50
CA ASN A 450 -26.45 8.14 -14.16
C ASN A 450 -27.33 8.85 -13.12
N SER A 451 -27.89 8.07 -12.19
CA SER A 451 -28.85 8.55 -11.19
C SER A 451 -28.27 8.50 -9.77
N ILE A 452 -26.95 8.69 -9.64
CA ILE A 452 -26.27 8.63 -8.35
C ILE A 452 -26.80 9.73 -7.43
N ALA A 453 -27.49 9.32 -6.36
CA ALA A 453 -27.95 10.22 -5.32
C ALA A 453 -26.98 10.19 -4.12
N LEU A 454 -26.66 11.37 -3.60
CA LEU A 454 -25.93 11.49 -2.34
C LEU A 454 -26.86 11.14 -1.17
N PRO A 455 -26.32 10.60 -0.05
CA PRO A 455 -27.10 10.39 1.15
C PRO A 455 -27.52 11.73 1.77
N ASP A 456 -28.56 11.72 2.60
CA ASP A 456 -28.97 12.87 3.36
C ASP A 456 -27.84 13.32 4.30
N MET A 457 -27.52 14.62 4.31
CA MET A 457 -26.44 15.20 5.08
C MET A 457 -26.94 16.24 6.07
N ALA A 458 -26.40 16.21 7.28
CA ALA A 458 -26.62 17.26 8.26
C ALA A 458 -25.93 18.57 7.84
N PRO A 459 -26.42 19.74 8.29
CA PRO A 459 -25.72 21.02 8.07
C PRO A 459 -24.28 20.98 8.58
N LYS A 460 -23.38 21.69 7.89
CA LYS A 460 -21.96 21.81 8.29
C LYS A 460 -21.86 22.36 9.72
N ASN A 461 -21.12 21.69 10.59
CA ASN A 461 -20.89 22.07 11.98
C ASN A 461 -19.56 22.79 12.22
N GLY A 462 -18.69 22.90 11.20
CA GLY A 462 -17.40 23.61 11.25
C GLY A 462 -16.29 22.87 12.04
N ILE A 463 -16.53 21.63 12.47
CA ILE A 463 -15.54 20.84 13.20
C ILE A 463 -14.73 20.01 12.20
N LYS A 464 -13.40 20.22 12.21
CA LYS A 464 -12.46 19.47 11.36
C LYS A 464 -12.09 18.13 11.98
N VAL A 465 -12.08 17.09 11.15
CA VAL A 465 -11.59 15.75 11.51
C VAL A 465 -10.62 15.21 10.46
N ALA A 466 -9.55 14.57 10.93
CA ALA A 466 -8.54 13.98 10.07
C ALA A 466 -8.70 12.46 9.99
N VAL A 467 -8.49 11.91 8.81
CA VAL A 467 -8.47 10.47 8.55
C VAL A 467 -7.09 10.10 8.02
N VAL A 468 -6.45 9.12 8.64
CA VAL A 468 -5.10 8.66 8.28
C VAL A 468 -5.22 7.33 7.53
N GLY A 469 -5.10 7.39 6.21
CA GLY A 469 -5.27 6.27 5.29
C GLY A 469 -6.64 6.23 4.63
N SER A 470 -6.65 6.05 3.32
CA SER A 470 -7.84 6.02 2.46
C SER A 470 -8.34 4.60 2.13
N GLY A 471 -7.92 3.60 2.90
CA GLY A 471 -8.47 2.25 2.78
C GLY A 471 -9.94 2.16 3.20
N PRO A 472 -10.57 0.98 3.12
CA PRO A 472 -12.00 0.80 3.40
C PRO A 472 -12.48 1.37 4.73
N ALA A 473 -11.68 1.27 5.79
CA ALA A 473 -12.02 1.83 7.11
C ALA A 473 -12.05 3.36 7.06
N GLY A 474 -11.04 3.97 6.45
CA GLY A 474 -10.93 5.43 6.31
C GLY A 474 -12.06 6.00 5.46
N LEU A 475 -12.34 5.41 4.29
CA LEU A 475 -13.43 5.85 3.41
C LEU A 475 -14.79 5.71 4.08
N SER A 476 -15.04 4.61 4.81
CA SER A 476 -16.29 4.42 5.55
C SER A 476 -16.45 5.42 6.69
N PHE A 477 -15.38 5.69 7.46
CA PHE A 477 -15.37 6.73 8.48
C PHE A 477 -15.63 8.11 7.87
N ALA A 478 -14.94 8.45 6.80
CA ALA A 478 -15.07 9.76 6.13
C ALA A 478 -16.50 10.00 5.63
N GLY A 479 -17.11 9.01 5.00
CA GLY A 479 -18.50 9.10 4.53
C GLY A 479 -19.50 9.29 5.66
N GLU A 480 -19.34 8.57 6.79
CA GLU A 480 -20.22 8.74 7.96
C GLU A 480 -20.05 10.11 8.62
N MET A 481 -18.81 10.59 8.80
CA MET A 481 -18.55 11.92 9.39
C MET A 481 -19.07 13.04 8.49
N ALA A 482 -18.93 12.92 7.17
CA ALA A 482 -19.50 13.87 6.22
C ALA A 482 -21.03 13.95 6.34
N LYS A 483 -21.73 12.81 6.50
CA LYS A 483 -23.19 12.79 6.74
C LYS A 483 -23.56 13.54 8.02
N TYR A 484 -22.71 13.50 9.05
CA TYR A 484 -22.94 14.24 10.30
C TYR A 484 -22.54 15.73 10.22
N GLY A 485 -22.13 16.23 9.04
CA GLY A 485 -21.81 17.63 8.80
C GLY A 485 -20.41 18.07 9.22
N PHE A 486 -19.50 17.13 9.50
CA PHE A 486 -18.11 17.42 9.81
C PHE A 486 -17.31 17.82 8.57
N ASP A 487 -16.25 18.58 8.79
CA ASP A 487 -15.25 18.92 7.77
C ASP A 487 -14.16 17.83 7.77
N VAL A 488 -14.14 16.99 6.75
CA VAL A 488 -13.38 15.74 6.74
C VAL A 488 -12.21 15.81 5.77
N HIS A 489 -10.99 15.59 6.28
CA HIS A 489 -9.77 15.55 5.48
C HIS A 489 -9.11 14.17 5.59
N VAL A 490 -8.88 13.52 4.46
CA VAL A 490 -8.24 12.20 4.36
C VAL A 490 -6.81 12.37 3.86
N PHE A 491 -5.84 11.87 4.62
CA PHE A 491 -4.42 11.87 4.30
C PHE A 491 -4.01 10.47 3.86
N GLU A 492 -3.51 10.34 2.63
CA GLU A 492 -3.09 9.07 2.04
C GLU A 492 -1.59 9.09 1.73
N ALA A 493 -0.91 8.01 2.10
CA ALA A 493 0.53 7.86 1.88
C ALA A 493 0.91 7.56 0.42
N LEU A 494 0.00 6.91 -0.31
CA LEU A 494 0.16 6.58 -1.73
C LEU A 494 -0.39 7.70 -2.62
N HIS A 495 -0.07 7.63 -3.90
CA HIS A 495 -0.56 8.55 -4.91
C HIS A 495 -2.00 8.26 -5.37
N GLU A 496 -2.55 7.09 -5.03
CA GLU A 496 -3.93 6.68 -5.32
C GLU A 496 -4.73 6.50 -4.04
N ILE A 497 -6.02 6.89 -4.10
CA ILE A 497 -6.96 6.76 -3.00
C ILE A 497 -7.65 5.41 -3.10
N GLY A 498 -7.85 4.73 -1.96
CA GLY A 498 -8.53 3.43 -1.90
C GLY A 498 -7.76 2.37 -1.13
N GLY A 499 -6.47 2.56 -0.90
CA GLY A 499 -5.63 1.58 -0.21
C GLY A 499 -5.66 0.22 -0.90
N VAL A 500 -5.94 -0.85 -0.14
CA VAL A 500 -5.98 -2.23 -0.67
C VAL A 500 -6.98 -2.43 -1.83
N LEU A 501 -7.99 -1.57 -1.97
CA LEU A 501 -8.93 -1.63 -3.08
C LEU A 501 -8.25 -1.33 -4.43
N LYS A 502 -7.18 -0.54 -4.42
CA LYS A 502 -6.40 -0.14 -5.59
C LYS A 502 -5.12 -0.95 -5.75
N TYR A 503 -4.30 -1.06 -4.70
CA TYR A 503 -3.01 -1.75 -4.85
C TYR A 503 -3.11 -3.28 -4.74
N GLY A 504 -4.13 -3.80 -4.04
CA GLY A 504 -4.18 -5.22 -3.66
C GLY A 504 -5.19 -6.04 -4.43
N ILE A 505 -6.37 -5.51 -4.75
CA ILE A 505 -7.44 -6.25 -5.44
C ILE A 505 -7.35 -6.00 -6.95
N PRO A 506 -7.16 -7.08 -7.76
CA PRO A 506 -7.01 -6.92 -9.21
C PRO A 506 -8.27 -6.43 -9.93
N GLU A 507 -8.06 -5.77 -11.09
CA GLU A 507 -9.10 -5.24 -11.97
C GLU A 507 -10.17 -6.28 -12.36
N PHE A 508 -9.77 -7.52 -12.64
CA PHE A 508 -10.69 -8.59 -13.01
C PHE A 508 -11.64 -9.01 -11.89
N ARG A 509 -11.42 -8.53 -10.67
CA ARG A 509 -12.24 -8.78 -9.48
C ARG A 509 -12.92 -7.51 -8.96
N LEU A 510 -12.24 -6.38 -8.97
CA LEU A 510 -12.74 -5.07 -8.57
C LEU A 510 -12.16 -4.01 -9.50
N PRO A 511 -12.88 -3.62 -10.56
CA PRO A 511 -12.39 -2.58 -11.47
C PRO A 511 -12.14 -1.24 -10.76
N ASN A 512 -11.00 -0.61 -11.03
CA ASN A 512 -10.62 0.68 -10.45
C ASN A 512 -11.67 1.76 -10.66
N LYS A 513 -12.32 1.78 -11.84
CA LYS A 513 -13.43 2.70 -12.13
C LYS A 513 -14.61 2.62 -11.15
N ILE A 514 -14.83 1.45 -10.54
CA ILE A 514 -15.88 1.28 -9.51
C ILE A 514 -15.46 1.97 -8.23
N VAL A 515 -14.19 1.80 -7.83
CA VAL A 515 -13.62 2.45 -6.65
C VAL A 515 -13.61 3.97 -6.82
N ASP A 516 -13.25 4.46 -8.01
CA ASP A 516 -13.20 5.90 -8.34
C ASP A 516 -14.57 6.56 -8.20
N VAL A 517 -15.63 5.92 -8.67
CA VAL A 517 -17.01 6.43 -8.52
C VAL A 517 -17.40 6.58 -7.05
N GLU A 518 -17.03 5.60 -6.20
CA GLU A 518 -17.33 5.67 -4.76
C GLU A 518 -16.52 6.80 -4.08
N ILE A 519 -15.27 6.99 -4.47
CA ILE A 519 -14.42 8.10 -3.99
C ILE A 519 -14.99 9.45 -4.44
N ASP A 520 -15.43 9.57 -5.69
CA ASP A 520 -16.03 10.80 -6.22
C ASP A 520 -17.34 11.16 -5.51
N ASN A 521 -18.11 10.16 -5.09
CA ASN A 521 -19.27 10.39 -4.24
C ASN A 521 -18.87 11.00 -2.89
N LEU A 522 -17.78 10.54 -2.27
CA LEU A 522 -17.26 11.14 -1.04
C LEU A 522 -16.75 12.56 -1.27
N ARG A 523 -16.08 12.84 -2.39
CA ARG A 523 -15.68 14.22 -2.77
C ARG A 523 -16.91 15.14 -2.91
N LYS A 524 -17.97 14.66 -3.56
CA LYS A 524 -19.23 15.41 -3.69
C LYS A 524 -19.93 15.65 -2.34
N MET A 525 -19.68 14.80 -1.34
CA MET A 525 -20.12 15.00 0.04
C MET A 525 -19.23 16.02 0.81
N GLY A 526 -18.18 16.54 0.18
CA GLY A 526 -17.27 17.50 0.76
C GLY A 526 -16.11 16.89 1.56
N VAL A 527 -15.75 15.64 1.28
CA VAL A 527 -14.53 15.02 1.82
C VAL A 527 -13.32 15.48 0.99
N GLU A 528 -12.34 16.04 1.64
CA GLU A 528 -11.07 16.42 1.02
C GLU A 528 -10.05 15.28 1.11
N PHE A 529 -9.26 15.09 0.05
CA PHE A 529 -8.24 14.05 -0.02
C PHE A 529 -6.88 14.67 -0.34
N GLN A 530 -5.87 14.28 0.42
CA GLN A 530 -4.48 14.65 0.20
C GLN A 530 -3.64 13.38 0.07
N THR A 531 -3.17 13.10 -1.15
CA THR A 531 -2.24 12.01 -1.47
C THR A 531 -0.79 12.41 -1.16
N ASP A 532 0.12 11.45 -1.23
CA ASP A 532 1.57 11.61 -1.00
C ASP A 532 1.90 12.23 0.38
N CYS A 533 1.00 12.04 1.34
CA CYS A 533 1.11 12.59 2.68
C CYS A 533 1.12 11.50 3.75
N ILE A 534 2.27 11.26 4.34
CA ILE A 534 2.48 10.24 5.37
C ILE A 534 2.34 10.87 6.75
N VAL A 535 1.20 10.64 7.41
CA VAL A 535 1.02 11.08 8.80
C VAL A 535 2.02 10.37 9.71
N GLY A 536 2.73 11.15 10.52
CA GLY A 536 3.85 10.72 11.34
C GLY A 536 5.22 10.92 10.67
N LYS A 537 5.24 11.37 9.42
CA LYS A 537 6.45 11.71 8.66
C LYS A 537 6.32 13.08 7.98
N THR A 538 5.43 13.20 6.98
CA THR A 538 5.17 14.44 6.24
C THR A 538 4.48 15.47 7.13
N ILE A 539 3.53 15.03 7.94
CA ILE A 539 2.82 15.82 8.94
C ILE A 539 2.62 14.98 10.21
N THR A 540 2.80 15.55 11.39
CA THR A 540 2.59 14.84 12.65
C THR A 540 1.15 14.98 13.15
N VAL A 541 0.76 14.13 14.11
CA VAL A 541 -0.56 14.23 14.76
C VAL A 541 -0.69 15.56 15.50
N GLU A 542 0.36 16.01 16.16
CA GLU A 542 0.40 17.29 16.88
C GLU A 542 0.20 18.47 15.92
N GLN A 543 0.82 18.43 14.74
CA GLN A 543 0.62 19.47 13.70
C GLN A 543 -0.81 19.45 13.14
N LEU A 544 -1.46 18.29 13.05
CA LEU A 544 -2.88 18.24 12.69
C LEU A 544 -3.75 18.88 13.79
N GLU A 545 -3.46 18.63 15.07
CA GLU A 545 -4.13 19.28 16.20
C GLU A 545 -3.95 20.81 16.17
N GLU A 546 -2.74 21.29 15.88
CA GLU A 546 -2.42 22.73 15.72
C GLU A 546 -3.19 23.36 14.55
N GLN A 547 -3.45 22.61 13.45
CA GLN A 547 -4.27 23.03 12.32
C GLN A 547 -5.78 23.01 12.63
N GLY A 548 -6.16 22.64 13.85
CA GLY A 548 -7.52 22.71 14.34
C GLY A 548 -8.34 21.44 14.19
N PHE A 549 -7.74 20.32 13.78
CA PHE A 549 -8.42 19.02 13.78
C PHE A 549 -8.76 18.59 15.22
N LYS A 550 -10.03 18.23 15.48
CA LYS A 550 -10.55 17.92 16.83
C LYS A 550 -10.68 16.42 17.06
N GLY A 551 -10.62 15.63 16.02
CA GLY A 551 -10.62 14.18 16.06
C GLY A 551 -9.76 13.61 14.94
N ILE A 552 -9.09 12.49 15.21
CA ILE A 552 -8.20 11.83 14.28
C ILE A 552 -8.56 10.36 14.23
N PHE A 553 -8.82 9.83 13.04
CA PHE A 553 -9.09 8.42 12.83
C PHE A 553 -7.92 7.75 12.09
N VAL A 554 -7.27 6.78 12.73
CA VAL A 554 -6.15 6.03 12.15
C VAL A 554 -6.66 4.76 11.48
N ALA A 555 -6.50 4.69 10.16
CA ALA A 555 -6.88 3.60 9.28
C ALA A 555 -5.73 3.19 8.34
N SER A 556 -4.48 3.24 8.83
CA SER A 556 -3.26 2.99 8.05
C SER A 556 -3.04 1.54 7.63
N GLY A 557 -3.97 0.64 7.97
CA GLY A 557 -4.02 -0.74 7.53
C GLY A 557 -2.92 -1.64 8.10
N ALA A 558 -2.77 -2.82 7.48
CA ALA A 558 -1.72 -3.79 7.76
C ALA A 558 -1.07 -4.17 6.43
N GLY A 559 -0.01 -3.47 6.08
CA GLY A 559 0.69 -3.64 4.80
C GLY A 559 2.02 -4.36 4.92
N LEU A 560 2.65 -4.39 6.11
CA LEU A 560 3.98 -4.99 6.29
C LEU A 560 3.92 -6.50 6.01
N PRO A 561 4.56 -7.01 4.92
CA PRO A 561 4.45 -8.41 4.56
C PRO A 561 5.20 -9.30 5.54
N ASN A 562 4.59 -10.43 5.87
CA ASN A 562 5.27 -11.48 6.62
C ASN A 562 6.03 -12.39 5.67
N PHE A 563 7.23 -12.77 6.11
CA PHE A 563 8.05 -13.79 5.47
C PHE A 563 8.15 -15.01 6.36
N MET A 564 8.54 -16.15 5.79
CA MET A 564 8.58 -17.42 6.50
C MET A 564 9.87 -17.57 7.32
N ASN A 565 10.90 -16.75 7.03
CA ASN A 565 12.24 -16.80 7.60
C ASN A 565 12.93 -18.18 7.37
N ILE A 566 12.83 -18.67 6.16
CA ILE A 566 13.44 -19.91 5.70
C ILE A 566 14.65 -19.63 4.78
N PRO A 567 15.59 -20.59 4.63
CA PRO A 567 16.75 -20.40 3.76
C PRO A 567 16.33 -20.05 2.32
N GLY A 568 17.02 -19.08 1.74
CA GLY A 568 16.84 -18.67 0.35
C GLY A 568 15.68 -17.72 0.10
N GLU A 569 14.95 -17.27 1.12
CA GLU A 569 13.74 -16.42 0.95
C GLU A 569 14.05 -15.02 0.37
N ASN A 570 15.31 -14.59 0.37
CA ASN A 570 15.75 -13.34 -0.22
C ASN A 570 16.37 -13.48 -1.63
N TYR A 571 16.27 -14.64 -2.27
CA TYR A 571 16.75 -14.82 -3.64
C TYR A 571 15.96 -13.94 -4.63
N ILE A 572 16.58 -13.67 -5.78
CA ILE A 572 15.96 -12.92 -6.88
C ILE A 572 14.70 -13.67 -7.35
N ASN A 573 13.67 -12.94 -7.76
CA ASN A 573 12.35 -13.42 -8.16
C ASN A 573 11.51 -14.05 -7.02
N ILE A 574 11.90 -13.83 -5.77
CA ILE A 574 11.00 -14.08 -4.64
C ILE A 574 10.44 -12.73 -4.20
N MET A 575 9.13 -12.57 -4.24
CA MET A 575 8.42 -11.35 -3.90
C MET A 575 7.36 -11.63 -2.83
N SER A 576 7.04 -10.63 -2.02
CA SER A 576 5.79 -10.67 -1.27
C SER A 576 4.60 -10.49 -2.22
N SER A 577 3.42 -10.99 -1.84
CA SER A 577 2.20 -10.72 -2.59
C SER A 577 1.89 -9.21 -2.69
N ASN A 578 2.23 -8.45 -1.65
CA ASN A 578 2.05 -7.00 -1.67
C ASN A 578 2.98 -6.32 -2.70
N GLU A 579 4.26 -6.73 -2.80
CA GLU A 579 5.15 -6.22 -3.84
C GLU A 579 4.60 -6.58 -5.24
N TYR A 580 4.24 -7.84 -5.43
CA TYR A 580 3.74 -8.34 -6.70
C TYR A 580 2.48 -7.59 -7.15
N LEU A 581 1.47 -7.53 -6.29
CA LEU A 581 0.19 -6.88 -6.62
C LEU A 581 0.31 -5.35 -6.71
N THR A 582 1.16 -4.71 -5.89
CA THR A 582 1.41 -3.26 -6.02
C THR A 582 2.04 -2.92 -7.37
N ARG A 583 3.02 -3.72 -7.83
CA ARG A 583 3.61 -3.52 -9.17
C ARG A 583 2.57 -3.68 -10.28
N VAL A 584 1.73 -4.72 -10.21
CA VAL A 584 0.75 -5.01 -11.28
C VAL A 584 -0.47 -4.09 -11.22
N ASN A 585 -1.05 -3.85 -10.05
CA ASN A 585 -2.32 -3.13 -9.92
C ASN A 585 -2.14 -1.61 -9.78
N LEU A 586 -1.22 -1.16 -8.89
CA LEU A 586 -1.01 0.25 -8.61
C LEU A 586 -0.09 0.92 -9.64
N MET A 587 0.97 0.20 -10.04
CA MET A 587 1.98 0.71 -10.95
C MET A 587 1.78 0.22 -12.39
N ASP A 588 0.77 -0.60 -12.65
CA ASP A 588 0.43 -1.20 -13.95
C ASP A 588 1.63 -1.83 -14.70
N ALA A 589 2.56 -2.44 -13.94
CA ALA A 589 3.83 -2.96 -14.44
C ALA A 589 3.73 -4.06 -15.53
N ALA A 590 2.53 -4.55 -15.81
CA ALA A 590 2.25 -5.48 -16.91
C ALA A 590 1.78 -4.76 -18.21
N ASN A 591 1.76 -3.45 -18.20
CA ASN A 591 1.45 -2.60 -19.37
C ASN A 591 2.76 -2.11 -19.98
N GLU A 592 2.95 -2.34 -21.26
CA GLU A 592 4.15 -1.95 -21.99
C GLU A 592 4.41 -0.42 -22.03
N LEU A 593 3.41 0.38 -21.65
CA LEU A 593 3.51 1.84 -21.58
C LEU A 593 4.04 2.36 -20.24
N THR A 594 4.26 1.48 -19.26
CA THR A 594 4.75 1.87 -17.92
C THR A 594 6.19 1.44 -17.70
N ASP A 595 6.94 2.27 -16.97
CA ASP A 595 8.37 2.05 -16.72
C ASP A 595 8.65 1.17 -15.48
N THR A 596 7.61 0.70 -14.78
CA THR A 596 7.81 -0.09 -13.56
C THR A 596 8.32 -1.48 -13.92
N PRO A 597 9.57 -1.84 -13.58
CA PRO A 597 10.14 -3.10 -14.02
C PRO A 597 9.49 -4.28 -13.30
N MET A 598 9.23 -5.36 -14.04
CA MET A 598 8.68 -6.60 -13.52
C MET A 598 9.24 -7.83 -14.23
N ASN A 599 9.69 -8.79 -13.44
CA ASN A 599 10.00 -10.13 -13.96
C ASN A 599 8.72 -10.97 -13.96
N ILE A 600 8.37 -11.54 -15.11
CA ILE A 600 7.23 -12.45 -15.26
C ILE A 600 7.79 -13.88 -15.30
N GLY A 601 7.48 -14.67 -14.26
CA GLY A 601 7.87 -16.06 -14.19
C GLY A 601 7.05 -16.95 -15.14
N LYS A 602 7.66 -18.02 -15.60
CA LYS A 602 6.97 -19.07 -16.37
C LYS A 602 6.37 -20.16 -15.47
N LYS A 603 7.08 -20.55 -14.41
CA LYS A 603 6.65 -21.49 -13.38
C LYS A 603 6.58 -20.76 -12.04
N VAL A 604 5.39 -20.31 -11.67
CA VAL A 604 5.19 -19.47 -10.49
C VAL A 604 4.64 -20.29 -9.33
N LEU A 605 5.35 -20.26 -8.20
CA LEU A 605 4.86 -20.81 -6.93
C LEU A 605 4.25 -19.69 -6.09
N VAL A 606 2.96 -19.79 -5.76
CA VAL A 606 2.31 -18.90 -4.80
C VAL A 606 2.15 -19.63 -3.47
N VAL A 607 2.59 -19.00 -2.37
CA VAL A 607 2.57 -19.60 -1.04
C VAL A 607 1.51 -18.92 -0.18
N GLY A 608 0.45 -19.65 0.16
CA GLY A 608 -0.64 -19.14 1.01
C GLY A 608 -2.01 -19.64 0.59
N GLY A 609 -3.06 -19.36 1.36
CA GLY A 609 -4.44 -19.81 1.09
C GLY A 609 -5.49 -18.74 1.34
N GLY A 610 -5.10 -17.47 1.47
CA GLY A 610 -5.99 -16.33 1.65
C GLY A 610 -6.41 -15.67 0.33
N ASN A 611 -7.27 -14.64 0.40
CA ASN A 611 -7.70 -13.88 -0.78
C ASN A 611 -6.51 -13.30 -1.55
N THR A 612 -5.49 -12.77 -0.86
CA THR A 612 -4.30 -12.22 -1.50
C THR A 612 -3.51 -13.29 -2.28
N ALA A 613 -3.50 -14.55 -1.79
CA ALA A 613 -2.91 -15.66 -2.53
C ALA A 613 -3.72 -15.99 -3.81
N MET A 614 -5.06 -15.96 -3.71
CA MET A 614 -5.95 -16.13 -4.89
C MET A 614 -5.73 -14.99 -5.90
N ASP A 615 -5.66 -13.76 -5.43
CA ASP A 615 -5.40 -12.59 -6.28
C ASP A 615 -4.04 -12.71 -6.98
N SER A 616 -2.99 -13.12 -6.25
CA SER A 616 -1.65 -13.28 -6.81
C SER A 616 -1.57 -14.42 -7.83
N CYS A 617 -2.12 -15.60 -7.52
CA CYS A 617 -2.05 -16.74 -8.44
C CYS A 617 -2.89 -16.51 -9.71
N ARG A 618 -4.07 -15.89 -9.60
CA ARG A 618 -4.92 -15.55 -10.72
C ARG A 618 -4.32 -14.43 -11.60
N THR A 619 -3.62 -13.48 -10.98
CA THR A 619 -2.85 -12.46 -11.70
C THR A 619 -1.68 -13.08 -12.45
N ALA A 620 -0.88 -13.94 -11.82
CA ALA A 620 0.24 -14.63 -12.46
C ALA A 620 -0.24 -15.49 -13.64
N LYS A 621 -1.38 -16.17 -13.51
CA LYS A 621 -2.00 -16.95 -14.58
C LYS A 621 -2.32 -16.09 -15.79
N ARG A 622 -2.90 -14.88 -15.57
CA ARG A 622 -3.24 -13.92 -16.64
C ARG A 622 -2.00 -13.33 -17.33
N LEU A 623 -0.87 -13.34 -16.65
CA LEU A 623 0.43 -12.96 -17.23
C LEU A 623 1.13 -14.14 -17.96
N GLY A 624 0.44 -15.28 -18.12
CA GLY A 624 0.91 -16.41 -18.92
C GLY A 624 1.69 -17.46 -18.15
N ALA A 625 1.74 -17.39 -16.82
CA ALA A 625 2.46 -18.37 -16.02
C ALA A 625 1.73 -19.70 -15.87
N ASP A 626 2.51 -20.80 -15.70
CA ASP A 626 2.05 -22.03 -15.08
C ASP A 626 2.15 -21.87 -13.56
N VAL A 627 0.99 -21.90 -12.88
CA VAL A 627 0.91 -21.50 -11.48
C VAL A 627 0.57 -22.66 -10.57
N THR A 628 1.40 -22.85 -9.55
CA THR A 628 1.16 -23.78 -8.44
C THR A 628 0.94 -22.99 -7.16
N LEU A 629 -0.18 -23.25 -6.46
CA LEU A 629 -0.49 -22.70 -5.15
C LEU A 629 -0.13 -23.72 -4.06
N ALA A 630 0.85 -23.41 -3.21
CA ALA A 630 1.20 -24.24 -2.04
C ALA A 630 0.49 -23.72 -0.79
N TYR A 631 -0.23 -24.61 -0.11
CA TYR A 631 -0.91 -24.30 1.14
C TYR A 631 -0.71 -25.37 2.21
N ARG A 632 -0.27 -24.96 3.39
CA ARG A 632 0.14 -25.85 4.50
C ARG A 632 -0.99 -26.65 5.16
N ARG A 633 -2.26 -26.34 4.86
CA ARG A 633 -3.45 -27.07 5.36
C ARG A 633 -4.24 -27.65 4.20
N SER A 634 -5.40 -28.24 4.51
CA SER A 634 -6.31 -28.70 3.47
C SER A 634 -7.11 -27.54 2.87
N GLU A 635 -7.74 -27.79 1.73
CA GLU A 635 -8.55 -26.81 1.02
C GLU A 635 -9.72 -26.28 1.84
N THR A 636 -10.37 -27.13 2.62
CA THR A 636 -11.50 -26.77 3.49
C THR A 636 -11.13 -25.73 4.55
N GLU A 637 -9.86 -25.60 4.87
CA GLU A 637 -9.32 -24.67 5.85
C GLU A 637 -8.76 -23.39 5.22
N MET A 638 -8.91 -23.21 3.91
CA MET A 638 -8.51 -22.00 3.24
C MET A 638 -9.36 -20.80 3.70
N PRO A 639 -8.75 -19.69 4.15
CA PRO A 639 -9.50 -18.50 4.54
C PRO A 639 -10.05 -17.71 3.35
N ALA A 640 -9.60 -17.99 2.13
CA ALA A 640 -10.07 -17.34 0.92
C ALA A 640 -11.59 -17.47 0.72
N ARG A 641 -12.18 -16.57 -0.06
CA ARG A 641 -13.57 -16.62 -0.51
C ARG A 641 -13.77 -17.85 -1.40
N LEU A 642 -14.85 -18.60 -1.20
CA LEU A 642 -15.10 -19.86 -1.91
C LEU A 642 -15.18 -19.66 -3.43
N GLU A 643 -15.79 -18.57 -3.88
CA GLU A 643 -15.88 -18.20 -5.28
C GLU A 643 -14.50 -17.99 -5.91
N GLU A 644 -13.58 -17.34 -5.19
CA GLU A 644 -12.21 -17.11 -5.67
C GLU A 644 -11.40 -18.42 -5.79
N VAL A 645 -11.59 -19.34 -4.86
CA VAL A 645 -11.00 -20.68 -4.93
C VAL A 645 -11.55 -21.47 -6.13
N LYS A 646 -12.88 -21.42 -6.35
CA LYS A 646 -13.54 -22.00 -7.52
C LYS A 646 -12.94 -21.44 -8.81
N HIS A 647 -12.90 -20.11 -8.93
CA HIS A 647 -12.38 -19.43 -10.11
C HIS A 647 -10.92 -19.81 -10.39
N ALA A 648 -10.07 -19.83 -9.35
CA ALA A 648 -8.67 -20.19 -9.49
C ALA A 648 -8.48 -21.61 -10.06
N LYS A 649 -9.29 -22.57 -9.62
CA LYS A 649 -9.27 -23.94 -10.15
C LYS A 649 -9.74 -24.03 -11.59
N GLU A 650 -10.84 -23.35 -11.91
CA GLU A 650 -11.38 -23.32 -13.28
C GLU A 650 -10.42 -22.64 -14.26
N GLU A 651 -9.61 -21.69 -13.79
CA GLU A 651 -8.55 -21.01 -14.54
C GLU A 651 -7.27 -21.86 -14.68
N GLY A 652 -7.27 -23.10 -14.16
CA GLY A 652 -6.19 -24.07 -14.32
C GLY A 652 -4.98 -23.85 -13.40
N ILE A 653 -5.20 -23.29 -12.22
CA ILE A 653 -4.16 -23.19 -11.18
C ILE A 653 -4.05 -24.52 -10.45
N ASN A 654 -2.83 -25.02 -10.31
CA ASN A 654 -2.56 -26.26 -9.59
C ASN A 654 -2.54 -26.04 -8.07
N PHE A 655 -3.37 -26.76 -7.32
CA PHE A 655 -3.48 -26.66 -5.86
C PHE A 655 -2.69 -27.77 -5.17
N LEU A 656 -1.58 -27.41 -4.55
CA LEU A 656 -0.72 -28.27 -3.75
C LEU A 656 -1.01 -28.00 -2.26
N THR A 657 -2.10 -28.61 -1.76
CA THR A 657 -2.48 -28.53 -0.34
C THR A 657 -1.63 -29.46 0.52
N LEU A 658 -1.56 -29.20 1.84
CA LEU A 658 -0.72 -29.94 2.79
C LEU A 658 0.78 -29.88 2.44
N HIS A 659 1.22 -28.75 1.88
CA HIS A 659 2.62 -28.49 1.56
C HIS A 659 3.05 -27.13 2.08
N ASN A 660 4.22 -27.05 2.71
CA ASN A 660 4.77 -25.81 3.27
C ASN A 660 6.22 -25.64 2.83
N PRO A 661 6.61 -24.49 2.27
CA PRO A 661 8.01 -24.27 1.94
C PRO A 661 8.94 -24.42 3.14
N LYS A 662 10.05 -25.12 2.91
CA LYS A 662 11.14 -25.36 3.85
C LYS A 662 12.38 -24.54 3.51
N GLU A 663 12.71 -24.52 2.22
CA GLU A 663 13.82 -23.72 1.67
C GLU A 663 13.60 -23.46 0.19
N TYR A 664 14.27 -22.44 -0.34
CA TYR A 664 14.34 -22.14 -1.75
C TYR A 664 15.75 -22.40 -2.27
N LEU A 665 15.85 -22.86 -3.51
CA LEU A 665 17.12 -23.15 -4.18
C LEU A 665 17.32 -22.15 -5.33
N ALA A 666 18.55 -21.65 -5.47
CA ALA A 666 18.89 -20.68 -6.52
C ALA A 666 19.85 -21.27 -7.57
N ASP A 667 19.95 -20.57 -8.69
CA ASP A 667 21.02 -20.73 -9.66
C ASP A 667 22.31 -19.96 -9.21
N GLU A 668 23.30 -19.91 -10.08
CA GLU A 668 24.59 -19.25 -9.81
C GLU A 668 24.43 -17.71 -9.70
N GLU A 669 23.47 -17.13 -10.41
CA GLU A 669 23.14 -15.69 -10.36
C GLU A 669 22.30 -15.33 -9.13
N GLY A 670 21.84 -16.31 -8.35
CA GLY A 670 21.01 -16.10 -7.17
C GLY A 670 19.51 -15.97 -7.48
N ARG A 671 19.05 -16.38 -8.66
CA ARG A 671 17.62 -16.45 -9.01
C ARG A 671 17.03 -17.76 -8.52
N VAL A 672 15.82 -17.71 -7.99
CA VAL A 672 15.11 -18.93 -7.57
C VAL A 672 14.91 -19.87 -8.77
N LYS A 673 15.20 -21.15 -8.56
CA LYS A 673 15.00 -22.23 -9.56
C LYS A 673 14.14 -23.38 -9.07
N ALA A 674 14.00 -23.54 -7.76
CA ALA A 674 13.17 -24.57 -7.16
C ALA A 674 12.81 -24.24 -5.71
N ALA A 675 11.75 -24.87 -5.20
CA ALA A 675 11.35 -24.84 -3.80
C ALA A 675 11.30 -26.25 -3.24
N VAL A 676 11.86 -26.45 -2.06
CA VAL A 676 11.72 -27.68 -1.26
C VAL A 676 10.57 -27.45 -0.29
N LEU A 677 9.55 -28.31 -0.36
CA LEU A 677 8.34 -28.24 0.44
C LEU A 677 8.27 -29.41 1.42
N ASP A 678 8.00 -29.13 2.69
CA ASP A 678 7.60 -30.16 3.65
C ASP A 678 6.19 -30.66 3.33
N ILE A 679 6.00 -31.98 3.32
CA ILE A 679 4.68 -32.60 3.27
C ILE A 679 4.06 -32.55 4.66
N MET A 680 2.83 -32.03 4.76
CA MET A 680 2.16 -31.76 6.03
C MET A 680 1.03 -32.77 6.26
N LYS A 681 0.70 -33.00 7.51
CA LYS A 681 -0.55 -33.60 7.96
C LYS A 681 -1.26 -32.69 8.93
N LEU A 682 -2.58 -32.84 9.06
CA LEU A 682 -3.35 -32.04 10.01
C LEU A 682 -3.37 -32.74 11.38
N GLY A 683 -3.07 -31.97 12.41
CA GLY A 683 -3.23 -32.39 13.79
C GLY A 683 -4.69 -32.29 14.29
N GLU A 684 -4.89 -32.51 15.58
CA GLU A 684 -6.20 -32.36 16.23
C GLU A 684 -6.70 -30.90 16.17
N PRO A 685 -8.02 -30.68 16.14
CA PRO A 685 -8.60 -29.35 16.18
C PRO A 685 -8.28 -28.65 17.51
N ASP A 686 -7.91 -27.37 17.45
CA ASP A 686 -7.81 -26.50 18.62
C ASP A 686 -9.21 -26.06 19.14
N ALA A 687 -9.26 -25.26 20.21
CA ALA A 687 -10.52 -24.76 20.80
C ALA A 687 -11.39 -23.96 19.80
N SER A 688 -10.83 -23.48 18.69
CA SER A 688 -11.56 -22.80 17.61
C SER A 688 -12.01 -23.78 16.50
N GLY A 689 -11.73 -25.06 16.62
CA GLY A 689 -11.98 -26.08 15.61
C GLY A 689 -10.93 -26.09 14.49
N ARG A 690 -9.85 -25.33 14.61
CA ARG A 690 -8.81 -25.21 13.57
C ARG A 690 -7.70 -26.23 13.81
N ARG A 691 -7.35 -26.98 12.76
CA ARG A 691 -6.30 -28.00 12.82
C ARG A 691 -4.94 -27.42 12.46
N SER A 692 -3.93 -27.68 13.31
CA SER A 692 -2.56 -27.23 13.07
C SER A 692 -1.85 -28.13 12.06
N PRO A 693 -1.09 -27.59 11.10
CA PRO A 693 -0.28 -28.36 10.18
C PRO A 693 0.98 -28.89 10.90
N ILE A 694 1.30 -30.18 10.70
CA ILE A 694 2.46 -30.86 11.28
C ILE A 694 3.26 -31.48 10.12
N ALA A 695 4.57 -31.22 10.06
CA ALA A 695 5.44 -31.81 9.07
C ALA A 695 5.53 -33.34 9.25
N THR A 696 5.46 -34.10 8.16
CA THR A 696 5.58 -35.56 8.17
C THR A 696 7.03 -36.03 8.22
N GLY A 697 7.97 -35.17 7.88
CA GLY A 697 9.38 -35.49 7.66
C GLY A 697 9.75 -35.76 6.20
N GLU A 698 8.75 -35.94 5.35
CA GLU A 698 8.93 -36.08 3.92
C GLU A 698 8.94 -34.75 3.22
N THR A 699 9.66 -34.63 2.10
CA THR A 699 9.74 -33.40 1.32
C THR A 699 9.44 -33.65 -0.16
N LEU A 700 8.95 -32.59 -0.82
CA LEU A 700 8.75 -32.53 -2.27
C LEU A 700 9.55 -31.35 -2.83
N THR A 701 10.33 -31.57 -3.87
CA THR A 701 10.99 -30.48 -4.61
C THR A 701 10.23 -30.20 -5.89
N ILE A 702 9.89 -28.91 -6.09
CA ILE A 702 9.23 -28.43 -7.30
C ILE A 702 10.08 -27.36 -7.97
N GLU A 703 10.14 -27.38 -9.29
CA GLU A 703 10.78 -26.33 -10.08
C GLU A 703 9.90 -25.08 -10.09
N CYS A 704 10.50 -23.91 -9.86
CA CYS A 704 9.86 -22.63 -10.03
C CYS A 704 10.92 -21.55 -10.34
N ASP A 705 10.58 -20.59 -11.17
CA ASP A 705 11.43 -19.44 -11.54
C ASP A 705 10.95 -18.13 -10.92
N GLN A 706 9.80 -18.16 -10.24
CA GLN A 706 9.30 -17.07 -9.41
C GLN A 706 8.50 -17.61 -8.22
N VAL A 707 8.61 -16.96 -7.07
CA VAL A 707 7.83 -17.27 -5.86
C VAL A 707 7.13 -16.02 -5.36
N ILE A 708 5.84 -16.16 -5.03
CA ILE A 708 5.03 -15.09 -4.43
C ILE A 708 4.59 -15.52 -3.04
N VAL A 709 5.11 -14.83 -2.02
CA VAL A 709 4.86 -15.16 -0.61
C VAL A 709 3.62 -14.40 -0.12
N ALA A 710 2.53 -15.12 0.14
CA ALA A 710 1.22 -14.61 0.54
C ALA A 710 0.78 -15.16 1.92
N VAL A 711 1.70 -15.15 2.90
CA VAL A 711 1.48 -15.75 4.23
C VAL A 711 0.90 -14.78 5.28
N GLY A 712 0.38 -13.67 4.81
CA GLY A 712 -0.28 -12.63 5.59
C GLY A 712 0.57 -11.40 5.80
N VAL A 713 -0.02 -10.41 6.48
CA VAL A 713 0.56 -9.10 6.72
C VAL A 713 0.51 -8.75 8.20
N SER A 714 1.32 -7.78 8.60
CA SER A 714 1.36 -7.20 9.95
C SER A 714 1.03 -5.70 9.88
N PRO A 715 0.55 -5.09 10.98
CA PRO A 715 0.33 -3.66 11.07
C PRO A 715 1.56 -2.86 10.70
N ASN A 716 1.38 -1.79 9.91
CA ASN A 716 2.47 -0.89 9.56
C ASN A 716 2.88 -0.06 10.79
N PRO A 717 4.15 -0.11 11.22
CA PRO A 717 4.59 0.53 12.45
C PRO A 717 4.79 2.05 12.33
N LEU A 718 4.75 2.64 11.14
CA LEU A 718 5.08 4.06 10.91
C LEU A 718 4.20 4.99 11.73
N VAL A 719 2.87 4.91 11.55
CA VAL A 719 1.92 5.79 12.25
C VAL A 719 1.91 5.51 13.75
N PRO A 720 1.76 4.25 14.23
CA PRO A 720 1.75 3.97 15.66
C PRO A 720 3.01 4.43 16.40
N LYS A 721 4.20 4.25 15.81
CA LYS A 721 5.47 4.68 16.43
C LYS A 721 5.66 6.20 16.46
N SER A 722 4.97 6.93 15.58
CA SER A 722 5.07 8.39 15.53
C SER A 722 4.20 9.10 16.56
N ILE A 723 3.31 8.38 17.25
CA ILE A 723 2.36 8.96 18.20
C ILE A 723 2.79 8.64 19.63
N PRO A 724 3.31 9.60 20.38
CA PRO A 724 3.75 9.38 21.78
C PRO A 724 2.60 8.94 22.67
N GLY A 725 2.86 7.97 23.55
CA GLY A 725 1.88 7.49 24.54
C GLY A 725 0.73 6.66 23.98
N LEU A 726 0.77 6.29 22.70
CA LEU A 726 -0.22 5.39 22.12
C LEU A 726 0.01 3.95 22.59
N GLU A 727 -1.01 3.33 23.19
CA GLU A 727 -0.95 1.94 23.59
C GLU A 727 -1.11 1.00 22.41
N LEU A 728 -0.20 0.01 22.35
CA LEU A 728 -0.21 -1.02 21.30
C LEU A 728 -0.66 -2.36 21.88
N GLY A 729 -1.49 -3.04 21.13
CA GLY A 729 -1.93 -4.39 21.42
C GLY A 729 -0.97 -5.47 20.90
N ARG A 730 -1.46 -6.68 20.84
CA ARG A 730 -0.70 -7.83 20.33
C ARG A 730 -0.31 -7.61 18.87
N LYS A 731 0.93 -7.93 18.50
CA LYS A 731 1.49 -7.76 17.14
C LYS A 731 1.53 -6.30 16.67
N ASN A 732 1.72 -5.35 17.57
CA ASN A 732 1.81 -3.91 17.26
C ASN A 732 0.53 -3.32 16.63
N THR A 733 -0.63 -3.91 16.84
CA THR A 733 -1.91 -3.28 16.52
C THR A 733 -2.18 -2.11 17.44
N ILE A 734 -2.95 -1.11 17.04
CA ILE A 734 -3.41 -0.06 17.94
C ILE A 734 -4.46 -0.65 18.89
N ALA A 735 -4.27 -0.49 20.21
CA ALA A 735 -5.25 -0.89 21.20
C ALA A 735 -6.42 0.11 21.21
N VAL A 736 -7.65 -0.39 21.10
CA VAL A 736 -8.88 0.40 21.15
C VAL A 736 -9.92 -0.26 22.04
N ASN A 737 -10.82 0.56 22.59
CA ASN A 737 -11.99 0.09 23.32
C ASN A 737 -13.15 -0.31 22.36
N GLU A 738 -14.31 -0.67 22.91
CA GLU A 738 -15.50 -1.05 22.11
C GLU A 738 -16.01 0.08 21.21
N GLN A 739 -15.73 1.33 21.57
CA GLN A 739 -16.07 2.54 20.82
C GLN A 739 -15.03 2.88 19.72
N MET A 740 -14.02 2.03 19.51
CA MET A 740 -12.90 2.24 18.60
C MET A 740 -11.98 3.41 19.00
N GLN A 741 -12.04 3.89 20.24
CA GLN A 741 -11.19 4.94 20.79
C GLN A 741 -9.91 4.34 21.35
N SER A 742 -8.76 4.96 21.11
CA SER A 742 -7.46 4.55 21.61
C SER A 742 -7.20 5.07 23.03
N SER A 743 -5.99 4.85 23.56
CA SER A 743 -5.51 5.44 24.81
C SER A 743 -5.47 6.97 24.79
N ARG A 744 -5.44 7.59 23.60
CA ARG A 744 -5.55 9.04 23.42
C ARG A 744 -6.99 9.43 23.09
N PRO A 745 -7.64 10.32 23.85
CA PRO A 745 -9.07 10.62 23.73
C PRO A 745 -9.50 11.17 22.37
N GLU A 746 -8.64 11.93 21.69
CA GLU A 746 -8.89 12.53 20.37
C GLU A 746 -8.68 11.52 19.23
N LEU A 747 -8.02 10.38 19.49
CA LEU A 747 -7.59 9.44 18.49
C LEU A 747 -8.42 8.16 18.53
N TYR A 748 -8.99 7.82 17.41
CA TYR A 748 -9.72 6.58 17.14
C TYR A 748 -8.95 5.77 16.08
N ALA A 749 -9.15 4.46 16.06
CA ALA A 749 -8.53 3.62 15.04
C ALA A 749 -9.46 2.47 14.63
N GLY A 750 -9.29 1.97 13.39
CA GLY A 750 -10.09 0.84 12.89
C GLY A 750 -9.52 0.20 11.64
N GLY A 751 -10.08 -0.94 11.26
CA GLY A 751 -9.59 -1.77 10.17
C GLY A 751 -8.35 -2.58 10.56
N ASP A 752 -7.50 -2.88 9.59
CA ASP A 752 -6.40 -3.83 9.78
C ASP A 752 -5.33 -3.35 10.76
N ILE A 753 -5.18 -2.03 10.97
CA ILE A 753 -4.26 -1.49 11.98
C ILE A 753 -4.66 -1.91 13.42
N VAL A 754 -5.94 -2.22 13.63
CA VAL A 754 -6.48 -2.72 14.89
C VAL A 754 -6.61 -4.24 14.89
N ARG A 755 -7.06 -4.82 13.77
CA ARG A 755 -7.38 -6.26 13.66
C ARG A 755 -6.21 -7.14 13.24
N GLY A 756 -5.20 -6.56 12.60
CA GLY A 756 -4.04 -7.30 12.06
C GLY A 756 -4.30 -8.03 10.74
N GLY A 757 -5.34 -7.68 10.03
CA GLY A 757 -5.79 -8.24 8.77
C GLY A 757 -7.24 -8.73 8.84
N ALA A 758 -8.10 -8.13 8.03
CA ALA A 758 -9.52 -8.40 8.03
C ALA A 758 -10.11 -8.34 6.61
N THR A 759 -11.43 -8.30 6.51
CA THR A 759 -12.14 -8.08 5.25
C THR A 759 -12.50 -6.60 5.08
N VAL A 760 -12.71 -6.18 3.83
CA VAL A 760 -13.15 -4.83 3.47
C VAL A 760 -14.32 -4.37 4.36
N ILE A 761 -15.36 -5.18 4.45
CA ILE A 761 -16.57 -4.82 5.20
C ILE A 761 -16.37 -4.77 6.72
N LEU A 762 -15.48 -5.60 7.29
CA LEU A 762 -15.13 -5.51 8.71
C LEU A 762 -14.39 -4.21 9.02
N ALA A 763 -13.47 -3.82 8.15
CA ALA A 763 -12.77 -2.55 8.24
C ALA A 763 -13.74 -1.36 8.12
N MET A 764 -14.71 -1.42 7.19
CA MET A 764 -15.78 -0.43 7.07
C MET A 764 -16.65 -0.35 8.33
N GLY A 765 -16.98 -1.49 8.93
CA GLY A 765 -17.75 -1.55 10.18
C GLY A 765 -17.04 -0.85 11.33
N ASP A 766 -15.71 -0.97 11.42
CA ASP A 766 -14.90 -0.27 12.42
C ASP A 766 -14.94 1.24 12.16
N GLY A 767 -14.72 1.68 10.91
CA GLY A 767 -14.79 3.08 10.51
C GLY A 767 -16.13 3.72 10.86
N ARG A 768 -17.23 3.04 10.54
CA ARG A 768 -18.59 3.49 10.88
C ARG A 768 -18.81 3.60 12.39
N ARG A 769 -18.37 2.61 13.16
CA ARG A 769 -18.49 2.63 14.63
C ARG A 769 -17.67 3.77 15.23
N ALA A 770 -16.45 3.95 14.79
CA ALA A 770 -15.58 5.04 15.22
C ALA A 770 -16.21 6.41 14.89
N ALA A 771 -16.75 6.59 13.68
CA ALA A 771 -17.39 7.83 13.25
C ALA A 771 -18.57 8.20 14.15
N LYS A 772 -19.46 7.25 14.42
CA LYS A 772 -20.60 7.47 15.33
C LYS A 772 -20.15 7.95 16.71
N ASN A 773 -19.22 7.24 17.34
CA ASN A 773 -18.77 7.55 18.70
C ASN A 773 -17.96 8.85 18.76
N MET A 774 -17.13 9.12 17.74
CA MET A 774 -16.40 10.39 17.65
C MET A 774 -17.35 11.57 17.44
N ALA A 775 -18.35 11.43 16.55
CA ALA A 775 -19.33 12.48 16.29
C ALA A 775 -20.11 12.84 17.56
N GLU A 776 -20.66 11.86 18.28
CA GLU A 776 -21.36 12.06 19.55
C GLU A 776 -20.48 12.82 20.56
N ARG A 777 -19.22 12.43 20.72
CA ARG A 777 -18.28 13.09 21.61
C ARG A 777 -18.01 14.54 21.21
N LEU A 778 -17.69 14.79 19.94
CA LEU A 778 -17.32 16.14 19.47
C LEU A 778 -18.49 17.12 19.47
N ILE A 779 -19.70 16.66 19.16
CA ILE A 779 -20.92 17.47 19.24
C ILE A 779 -21.22 17.86 20.69
N ASN A 780 -21.13 16.91 21.63
CA ASN A 780 -21.33 17.19 23.06
C ASN A 780 -20.32 18.21 23.58
N MET A 781 -19.03 18.04 23.26
CA MET A 781 -17.98 19.01 23.63
C MET A 781 -18.20 20.41 23.03
N SER A 782 -18.83 20.53 21.87
CA SER A 782 -19.17 21.81 21.26
C SER A 782 -20.37 22.49 21.94
N ASN A 783 -21.34 21.70 22.42
CA ASN A 783 -22.51 22.18 23.14
C ASN A 783 -22.15 22.66 24.55
N ASP A 784 -21.23 21.97 25.24
CA ASP A 784 -20.75 22.36 26.59
C ASP A 784 -19.94 23.66 26.60
N LYS A 785 -19.48 24.13 25.44
CA LYS A 785 -18.75 25.40 25.29
C LYS A 785 -19.62 26.58 24.88
N LYS A 786 -20.89 26.34 24.53
CA LYS A 786 -21.90 27.37 24.28
C LYS A 786 -22.72 27.68 25.55
#